data_f3a71ae08c378692d74be686267c78b2
#
_entry.id   f3a71ae08c378692d74be686267c78b2
#
_cell.length_a   1.000
_cell.length_b   1.000
_cell.length_c   1.000
_cell.angle_alpha   90.00
_cell.angle_beta   90.00
_cell.angle_gamma   90.00
#
_symmetry.space_group_name_H-M   'P 1'
#
loop_
_entity.id
_entity.type
_entity.pdbx_description
1 polymer ?
#
loop_
_entity_poly.entity_id
_entity_poly.type
_entity_poly.pdbx_seq_one_letter_code
_entity_poly.pdbx_strand_id
1 'polypeptide(L)'
;MEPSFFKEMPKFKTPEEELDYLRAHVSKREAELTKLGHFENAKDNAVHDVVGAYKDVPAEQVVHDSHIINKKEAEGIVLALRPESHDSVMEELLGIVITKGVRNALSVVEAMGNPHVDDDFHRILVQYLKTGQAVLDLKEGTPLYKALNMTLFEITLPPPTDEADKSKGFKEFIGAMEQFYAGMQSISPDKKNDKEIYFTLEVALSGESDEVVIYAGIPNKYISLFEKQILAFYHHAKVREVADDYNIFNASGGSVGAYANLAERGVMPIKTYDNIEHDPMNMILNVFSKLKTKGEGAAIQLLVAPAGDKFINEFHMILDDVKDGVSIKHAADNFYKFNKAFLKVGKDLLFGHKEKTEENGKEKYMKGRRAVDEGAVEKIGNKIKSTIMKVNIRVIASGETKERAEAILQEIESSFNQFSEAASNSFVFEKAHGSDLKQLFHDFSYRSFSHDKIMPLNLKELASVFHFPVGLGGQPQLKEAKAGIAGAPMEMGQEGIVLGVNSYRGKDTEIHLAREDRMRHFYVIGQTGTGKTNIMLNMIAQDIRNGDGVCYIDPHGTDIQTILSRIPKERIDDVIYFDPAYTPRPMGLNMLEYDPKYPEQKTFVVNELMGIFNKLFDMKVGGGAMFEQYFRNSAFLVMEDPESGSTLLEITRVLGDKEFRDMKLAKCKNPIIKQFWISAEQTTGDQSLANFVPYISSKFDNFISNDIMRPVVLQQNSVFNFRKIMDEKKILLVNLSKGRLGDINANLIGLVLVGKIQMAALSRVDMFGKPMNDFYLYIDEFQNVTTDSIASILSEARKYRLSLNIAHQYITQLEEKIKNAVFGNVGSMAVFRVGTEDATFLESKFKPTFSAQDITKLDNRNAYISMLVNGQPVKPFNLRTMDAEKGNMDIVDNLKELSYVKYGRDRGEVEAEIMGRYKSME
;
A
#
# COMPACT_ATOMS: atom_id res chain seq x y z
N MET A 1 20.40 -3.20 40.35
CA MET A 1 21.40 -2.11 40.45
C MET A 1 21.37 -1.44 39.10
N GLU A 2 20.68 -0.32 39.03
CA GLU A 2 20.68 0.50 37.80
C GLU A 2 22.09 1.15 37.71
N PRO A 3 22.75 1.00 36.58
CA PRO A 3 24.01 1.71 36.38
C PRO A 3 23.70 3.19 36.21
N SER A 4 24.16 4.03 37.16
CA SER A 4 24.14 5.48 36.96
C SER A 4 25.08 5.81 35.79
N PHE A 5 24.50 5.97 34.60
CA PHE A 5 25.28 6.27 33.40
C PHE A 5 26.02 7.61 33.46
N PHE A 6 25.53 8.55 34.27
CA PHE A 6 26.01 9.91 34.31
C PHE A 6 26.25 10.35 35.75
N LYS A 7 27.44 10.04 36.34
CA LYS A 7 27.81 10.47 37.70
C LYS A 7 28.39 11.87 37.77
N GLU A 8 29.04 12.33 36.71
CA GLU A 8 29.58 13.70 36.59
C GLU A 8 29.52 14.09 35.11
N MET A 9 28.59 14.97 34.74
CA MET A 9 28.50 15.50 33.40
C MET A 9 29.20 16.86 33.30
N PRO A 10 29.99 17.09 32.22
CA PRO A 10 30.50 18.43 31.96
C PRO A 10 29.37 19.32 31.42
N LYS A 11 29.37 20.59 31.75
CA LYS A 11 28.56 21.59 31.05
C LYS A 11 29.12 21.77 29.65
N PHE A 12 28.34 21.38 28.62
CA PHE A 12 28.75 21.48 27.22
C PHE A 12 28.71 22.94 26.74
N LYS A 13 29.75 23.36 26.05
CA LYS A 13 29.86 24.73 25.51
C LYS A 13 29.24 24.85 24.12
N THR A 14 29.15 23.73 23.39
CA THR A 14 28.55 23.67 22.06
C THR A 14 27.64 22.44 21.91
N PRO A 15 26.61 22.51 21.08
CA PRO A 15 25.72 21.36 20.78
C PRO A 15 26.49 20.16 20.17
N GLU A 16 27.59 20.42 19.47
CA GLU A 16 28.44 19.38 18.87
C GLU A 16 29.19 18.57 19.95
N GLU A 17 29.72 19.25 20.99
CA GLU A 17 30.36 18.57 22.15
C GLU A 17 29.37 17.66 22.89
N GLU A 18 28.12 18.09 23.03
CA GLU A 18 27.03 17.33 23.65
C GLU A 18 26.69 16.09 22.82
N LEU A 19 26.54 16.27 21.49
CA LEU A 19 26.18 15.21 20.55
C LEU A 19 27.29 14.14 20.46
N ASP A 20 28.55 14.54 20.45
CA ASP A 20 29.70 13.63 20.42
C ASP A 20 29.84 12.86 21.74
N TYR A 21 29.56 13.51 22.87
CA TYR A 21 29.51 12.84 24.17
C TYR A 21 28.42 11.74 24.19
N LEU A 22 27.22 12.06 23.75
CA LEU A 22 26.13 11.08 23.68
C LEU A 22 26.42 9.93 22.71
N ARG A 23 26.98 10.20 21.53
CA ARG A 23 27.41 9.18 20.55
C ARG A 23 28.45 8.22 21.16
N ALA A 24 29.41 8.76 21.92
CA ALA A 24 30.43 7.93 22.59
C ALA A 24 29.78 6.99 23.63
N HIS A 25 28.79 7.48 24.39
CA HIS A 25 28.08 6.67 25.38
C HIS A 25 27.16 5.61 24.73
N VAL A 26 26.48 5.93 23.62
CA VAL A 26 25.72 4.97 22.83
C VAL A 26 26.62 3.85 22.31
N SER A 27 27.77 4.19 21.72
CA SER A 27 28.71 3.18 21.20
C SER A 27 29.28 2.28 22.31
N LYS A 28 29.53 2.84 23.50
CA LYS A 28 29.96 2.07 24.65
C LYS A 28 28.89 1.12 25.17
N ARG A 29 27.64 1.58 25.21
CA ARG A 29 26.49 0.78 25.63
C ARG A 29 26.14 -0.33 24.63
N GLU A 30 26.23 -0.05 23.35
CA GLU A 30 26.07 -1.02 22.27
C GLU A 30 27.10 -2.15 22.39
N ALA A 31 28.36 -1.82 22.67
CA ALA A 31 29.41 -2.80 22.91
C ALA A 31 29.17 -3.65 24.18
N GLU A 32 28.57 -3.07 25.22
CA GLU A 32 28.18 -3.79 26.44
C GLU A 32 27.02 -4.76 26.18
N LEU A 33 25.97 -4.32 25.48
CA LEU A 33 24.80 -5.13 25.12
C LEU A 33 25.19 -6.28 24.19
N THR A 34 26.10 -6.03 23.25
CA THR A 34 26.64 -7.08 22.36
C THR A 34 27.44 -8.12 23.15
N LYS A 35 28.24 -7.72 24.15
CA LYS A 35 28.95 -8.66 25.04
C LYS A 35 28.02 -9.49 25.92
N LEU A 36 26.84 -8.97 26.25
CA LEU A 36 25.81 -9.66 27.03
C LEU A 36 24.92 -10.59 26.19
N GLY A 37 25.18 -10.73 24.87
CA GLY A 37 24.48 -11.66 23.99
C GLY A 37 23.22 -11.10 23.31
N HIS A 38 22.95 -9.81 23.42
CA HIS A 38 21.86 -9.12 22.75
C HIS A 38 22.31 -8.63 21.35
N PHE A 39 22.33 -9.51 20.35
CA PHE A 39 22.80 -9.17 18.99
C PHE A 39 21.72 -8.50 18.11
N GLU A 40 20.45 -8.84 18.30
CA GLU A 40 19.33 -8.17 17.60
C GLU A 40 18.95 -6.89 18.34
N ASN A 41 18.94 -5.77 17.62
CA ASN A 41 18.61 -4.42 18.12
C ASN A 41 19.55 -3.85 19.22
N ALA A 42 20.80 -4.32 19.33
CA ALA A 42 21.75 -3.81 20.33
C ALA A 42 21.98 -2.30 20.23
N LYS A 43 21.98 -1.76 19.02
CA LYS A 43 22.13 -0.33 18.76
C LYS A 43 20.89 0.46 19.17
N ASP A 44 19.70 0.01 18.84
CA ASP A 44 18.45 0.68 19.19
C ASP A 44 18.21 0.67 20.70
N ASN A 45 18.49 -0.46 21.34
CA ASN A 45 18.43 -0.57 22.80
C ASN A 45 19.48 0.30 23.49
N ALA A 46 20.70 0.40 22.95
CA ALA A 46 21.74 1.27 23.47
C ALA A 46 21.36 2.76 23.36
N VAL A 47 20.77 3.16 22.25
CA VAL A 47 20.22 4.51 22.04
C VAL A 47 19.11 4.79 23.06
N HIS A 48 18.16 3.86 23.21
CA HIS A 48 17.07 3.98 24.16
C HIS A 48 17.55 4.11 25.61
N ASP A 49 18.51 3.28 26.04
CA ASP A 49 19.07 3.30 27.40
C ASP A 49 19.83 4.61 27.70
N VAL A 50 20.69 5.05 26.79
CA VAL A 50 21.51 6.28 26.97
C VAL A 50 20.63 7.53 26.91
N VAL A 51 19.73 7.61 25.93
CA VAL A 51 18.81 8.74 25.78
C VAL A 51 17.81 8.80 26.93
N GLY A 52 17.30 7.64 27.39
CA GLY A 52 16.43 7.56 28.57
C GLY A 52 17.10 8.08 29.83
N ALA A 53 18.33 7.67 30.11
CA ALA A 53 19.10 8.14 31.26
C ALA A 53 19.47 9.62 31.16
N TYR A 54 19.68 10.14 29.93
CA TYR A 54 20.00 11.56 29.70
C TYR A 54 18.78 12.48 29.89
N LYS A 55 17.57 12.00 29.61
CA LYS A 55 16.32 12.75 29.86
C LYS A 55 16.09 13.12 31.31
N ASP A 56 16.63 12.37 32.24
CA ASP A 56 16.47 12.61 33.70
C ASP A 56 17.41 13.67 34.25
N VAL A 57 18.34 14.21 33.43
CA VAL A 57 19.30 15.23 33.86
C VAL A 57 18.71 16.62 33.65
N PRO A 58 18.67 17.50 34.68
CA PRO A 58 18.17 18.87 34.55
C PRO A 58 18.97 19.69 33.54
N ALA A 59 18.29 20.44 32.67
CA ALA A 59 18.95 21.26 31.62
C ALA A 59 19.95 22.27 32.15
N GLU A 60 19.69 22.85 33.36
CA GLU A 60 20.57 23.79 34.04
C GLU A 60 21.95 23.16 34.40
N GLN A 61 22.03 21.84 34.47
CA GLN A 61 23.28 21.13 34.77
C GLN A 61 24.07 20.83 33.48
N VAL A 62 23.45 20.87 32.32
CA VAL A 62 24.01 20.39 31.05
C VAL A 62 24.19 21.50 30.03
N VAL A 63 23.25 22.48 30.00
CA VAL A 63 23.28 23.60 29.04
C VAL A 63 23.94 24.81 29.64
N HIS A 64 24.82 25.48 28.89
CA HIS A 64 25.47 26.70 29.33
C HIS A 64 24.46 27.85 29.41
N ASP A 65 24.56 28.69 30.46
CA ASP A 65 23.60 29.78 30.75
C ASP A 65 23.44 30.80 29.59
N SER A 66 24.39 30.82 28.63
CA SER A 66 24.38 31.68 27.45
C SER A 66 23.38 31.21 26.36
N HIS A 67 22.80 30.02 26.49
CA HIS A 67 21.90 29.46 25.49
C HIS A 67 20.41 29.47 25.88
N ILE A 68 20.08 30.09 27.02
CA ILE A 68 18.69 30.22 27.48
C ILE A 68 18.09 31.49 26.87
N ILE A 69 17.00 31.34 26.08
CA ILE A 69 16.27 32.47 25.49
C ILE A 69 15.39 33.15 26.54
N ASN A 70 15.58 34.47 26.76
CA ASN A 70 14.68 35.26 27.56
C ASN A 70 13.49 35.81 26.74
N LYS A 71 12.44 36.32 27.44
CA LYS A 71 11.21 36.81 26.80
C LYS A 71 11.45 37.93 25.75
N LYS A 72 12.41 38.81 25.97
CA LYS A 72 12.76 39.90 25.03
C LYS A 72 13.45 39.35 23.77
N GLU A 73 14.26 38.35 23.91
CA GLU A 73 14.94 37.66 22.84
C GLU A 73 13.94 36.87 21.98
N ALA A 74 12.96 36.21 22.62
CA ALA A 74 11.84 35.57 21.94
C ALA A 74 11.00 36.55 21.10
N GLU A 75 10.66 37.71 21.66
CA GLU A 75 9.96 38.79 20.96
C GLU A 75 10.75 39.32 19.76
N GLY A 76 12.06 39.40 19.86
CA GLY A 76 12.96 39.83 18.76
C GLY A 76 12.98 38.78 17.63
N ILE A 77 13.02 37.51 17.95
CA ILE A 77 12.96 36.40 16.98
C ILE A 77 11.61 36.37 16.27
N VAL A 78 10.51 36.56 17.00
CA VAL A 78 9.15 36.61 16.41
C VAL A 78 9.03 37.73 15.38
N LEU A 79 9.61 38.92 15.68
CA LEU A 79 9.61 40.05 14.74
C LEU A 79 10.43 39.75 13.48
N ALA A 80 11.50 39.00 13.58
CA ALA A 80 12.34 38.60 12.47
C ALA A 80 11.67 37.52 11.58
N LEU A 81 10.94 36.57 12.18
CA LEU A 81 10.28 35.46 11.45
C LEU A 81 8.97 35.84 10.74
N ARG A 82 8.28 36.89 11.17
CA ARG A 82 6.99 37.29 10.59
C ARG A 82 6.97 37.52 9.07
N PRO A 83 8.00 38.06 8.44
CA PRO A 83 8.06 38.22 6.99
C PRO A 83 8.53 36.95 6.23
N GLU A 84 8.94 35.90 6.93
CA GLU A 84 9.49 34.67 6.37
C GLU A 84 8.41 33.78 5.76
N SER A 85 8.79 32.95 4.79
CA SER A 85 7.91 31.90 4.30
C SER A 85 7.65 30.84 5.39
N HIS A 86 6.54 30.13 5.30
CA HIS A 86 6.16 29.12 6.30
C HIS A 86 7.27 28.07 6.53
N ASP A 87 7.91 27.60 5.45
CA ASP A 87 8.99 26.60 5.53
C ASP A 87 10.22 27.13 6.26
N SER A 88 10.63 28.37 6.02
CA SER A 88 11.76 29.00 6.72
C SER A 88 11.46 29.23 8.19
N VAL A 89 10.21 29.54 8.56
CA VAL A 89 9.78 29.65 9.95
C VAL A 89 9.95 28.31 10.68
N MET A 90 9.59 27.20 10.04
CA MET A 90 9.74 25.86 10.62
C MET A 90 11.21 25.46 10.78
N GLU A 91 12.06 25.77 9.81
CA GLU A 91 13.51 25.54 9.91
C GLU A 91 14.14 26.30 11.08
N GLU A 92 13.78 27.57 11.27
CA GLU A 92 14.25 28.38 12.40
C GLU A 92 13.75 27.86 13.75
N LEU A 93 12.49 27.45 13.84
CA LEU A 93 11.93 26.85 15.05
C LEU A 93 12.62 25.54 15.40
N LEU A 94 12.92 24.68 14.43
CA LEU A 94 13.72 23.47 14.62
C LEU A 94 15.16 23.82 15.05
N GLY A 95 15.75 24.84 14.46
CA GLY A 95 17.05 25.36 14.89
C GLY A 95 17.05 25.76 16.38
N ILE A 96 15.96 26.38 16.86
CA ILE A 96 15.78 26.70 18.29
C ILE A 96 15.62 25.43 19.13
N VAL A 97 14.85 24.44 18.68
CA VAL A 97 14.72 23.14 19.37
C VAL A 97 16.08 22.50 19.57
N ILE A 98 16.89 22.45 18.53
CA ILE A 98 18.21 21.80 18.53
C ILE A 98 19.21 22.58 19.40
N THR A 99 19.20 23.91 19.32
CA THR A 99 20.23 24.76 19.95
C THR A 99 19.86 25.23 21.35
N LYS A 100 18.57 25.43 21.64
CA LYS A 100 18.07 26.10 22.87
C LYS A 100 16.93 25.32 23.56
N GLY A 101 16.53 24.19 23.05
CA GLY A 101 15.52 23.29 23.62
C GLY A 101 14.06 23.59 23.21
N VAL A 102 13.20 22.57 23.33
CA VAL A 102 11.77 22.63 22.95
C VAL A 102 11.01 23.73 23.67
N ARG A 103 11.27 23.94 24.96
CA ARG A 103 10.53 24.92 25.74
C ARG A 103 10.71 26.34 25.20
N ASN A 104 11.91 26.68 24.77
CA ASN A 104 12.20 27.97 24.17
C ASN A 104 11.52 28.12 22.79
N ALA A 105 11.54 27.09 21.97
CA ALA A 105 10.83 27.09 20.67
C ALA A 105 9.32 27.27 20.87
N LEU A 106 8.70 26.53 21.79
CA LEU A 106 7.27 26.68 22.13
C LEU A 106 6.94 28.10 22.61
N SER A 107 7.82 28.73 23.40
CA SER A 107 7.60 30.13 23.85
C SER A 107 7.62 31.12 22.68
N VAL A 108 8.41 30.85 21.63
CA VAL A 108 8.41 31.64 20.39
C VAL A 108 7.11 31.44 19.63
N VAL A 109 6.67 30.19 19.45
CA VAL A 109 5.42 29.85 18.78
C VAL A 109 4.20 30.46 19.50
N GLU A 110 4.14 30.35 20.83
CA GLU A 110 3.10 30.99 21.64
C GLU A 110 3.09 32.52 21.45
N ALA A 111 4.26 33.16 21.34
CA ALA A 111 4.39 34.59 21.14
C ALA A 111 3.98 35.01 19.70
N MET A 112 4.15 34.16 18.69
CA MET A 112 3.66 34.40 17.32
C MET A 112 2.13 34.48 17.26
N GLY A 113 1.43 33.72 18.10
CA GLY A 113 -0.01 33.74 18.21
C GLY A 113 -0.74 33.30 16.92
N ASN A 114 -0.10 32.52 16.07
CA ASN A 114 -0.67 31.97 14.84
C ASN A 114 -0.97 30.47 15.04
N PRO A 115 -2.24 30.06 15.09
CA PRO A 115 -2.61 28.67 15.34
C PRO A 115 -2.16 27.71 14.21
N HIS A 116 -2.01 28.19 12.98
CA HIS A 116 -1.48 27.39 11.87
C HIS A 116 -0.03 27.01 12.11
N VAL A 117 0.79 27.95 12.57
CA VAL A 117 2.22 27.73 12.88
C VAL A 117 2.36 26.83 14.12
N ASP A 118 1.49 27.00 15.14
CA ASP A 118 1.50 26.17 16.35
C ASP A 118 1.20 24.70 16.02
N ASP A 119 0.22 24.45 15.16
CA ASP A 119 -0.15 23.11 14.70
C ASP A 119 0.94 22.47 13.82
N ASP A 120 1.50 23.19 12.85
CA ASP A 120 2.61 22.71 12.03
C ASP A 120 3.87 22.42 12.85
N PHE A 121 4.18 23.28 13.83
CA PHE A 121 5.31 23.05 14.72
C PHE A 121 5.13 21.80 15.57
N HIS A 122 3.91 21.54 16.07
CA HIS A 122 3.58 20.29 16.75
C HIS A 122 3.84 19.07 15.86
N ARG A 123 3.38 19.10 14.61
CA ARG A 123 3.58 18.00 13.65
C ARG A 123 5.06 17.70 13.42
N ILE A 124 5.85 18.73 13.16
CA ILE A 124 7.29 18.62 12.95
C ILE A 124 7.99 18.11 14.21
N LEU A 125 7.60 18.57 15.39
CA LEU A 125 8.16 18.14 16.65
C LEU A 125 7.88 16.66 16.94
N VAL A 126 6.68 16.16 16.64
CA VAL A 126 6.34 14.74 16.74
C VAL A 126 7.18 13.89 15.77
N GLN A 127 7.33 14.33 14.53
CA GLN A 127 8.19 13.64 13.55
C GLN A 127 9.66 13.62 14.00
N TYR A 128 10.16 14.76 14.50
CA TYR A 128 11.53 14.87 15.01
C TYR A 128 11.80 13.90 16.17
N LEU A 129 10.82 13.75 17.09
CA LEU A 129 10.91 12.77 18.18
C LEU A 129 10.88 11.33 17.70
N LYS A 130 10.08 11.00 16.69
CA LYS A 130 10.03 9.67 16.07
C LYS A 130 11.36 9.24 15.43
N THR A 131 12.20 10.20 15.00
CA THR A 131 13.55 9.89 14.51
C THR A 131 14.54 9.51 15.63
N GLY A 132 14.09 9.47 16.89
CA GLY A 132 14.91 9.09 18.05
C GLY A 132 15.93 10.15 18.47
N GLN A 133 15.78 11.39 17.99
CA GLN A 133 16.64 12.49 18.39
C GLN A 133 16.21 13.05 19.75
N ALA A 134 17.17 13.31 20.64
CA ALA A 134 16.90 13.81 21.97
C ALA A 134 16.39 15.25 21.91
N VAL A 135 15.29 15.51 22.62
CA VAL A 135 14.71 16.84 22.75
C VAL A 135 14.98 17.35 24.15
N LEU A 136 15.67 18.48 24.24
CA LEU A 136 15.97 19.15 25.53
C LEU A 136 14.66 19.58 26.21
N ASP A 137 14.57 19.41 27.56
CA ASP A 137 13.44 19.81 28.44
C ASP A 137 12.13 19.01 28.35
N LEU A 138 12.04 17.93 27.64
CA LEU A 138 10.85 17.10 27.62
C LEU A 138 10.84 16.11 28.79
N LYS A 139 10.15 16.44 29.88
CA LYS A 139 10.05 15.57 31.08
C LYS A 139 8.93 14.56 30.92
N GLU A 140 9.25 13.28 31.11
CA GLU A 140 8.30 12.17 31.09
C GLU A 140 7.10 12.42 32.00
N GLY A 141 5.90 12.25 31.49
CA GLY A 141 4.63 12.41 32.21
C GLY A 141 4.10 13.83 32.36
N THR A 142 4.73 14.84 31.76
CA THR A 142 4.11 16.14 31.56
C THR A 142 2.99 16.07 30.51
N PRO A 143 2.00 16.98 30.51
CA PRO A 143 0.99 17.03 29.46
C PRO A 143 1.59 17.05 28.05
N LEU A 144 2.62 17.84 27.86
CA LEU A 144 3.36 17.94 26.60
C LEU A 144 4.00 16.60 26.19
N TYR A 145 4.67 15.92 27.12
CA TYR A 145 5.26 14.60 26.85
C TYR A 145 4.19 13.59 26.42
N LYS A 146 3.03 13.58 27.07
CA LYS A 146 1.91 12.68 26.70
C LYS A 146 1.37 13.00 25.31
N ALA A 147 1.17 14.28 25.02
CA ALA A 147 0.71 14.73 23.71
C ALA A 147 1.66 14.31 22.58
N LEU A 148 2.94 14.50 22.78
CA LEU A 148 3.97 14.14 21.80
C LEU A 148 4.25 12.63 21.69
N ASN A 149 3.81 11.83 22.68
CA ASN A 149 3.88 10.35 22.65
C ASN A 149 2.58 9.67 22.25
N MET A 150 1.81 10.32 21.40
CA MET A 150 0.65 9.74 20.74
C MET A 150 0.95 9.49 19.27
N THR A 151 0.47 8.37 18.76
CA THR A 151 0.47 8.07 17.31
C THR A 151 -0.91 8.36 16.75
N LEU A 152 -0.95 9.09 15.65
CA LEU A 152 -2.17 9.40 14.93
C LEU A 152 -2.46 8.32 13.90
N PHE A 153 -3.69 7.82 13.90
CA PHE A 153 -4.20 6.85 12.93
C PHE A 153 -5.34 7.46 12.13
N GLU A 154 -5.29 7.27 10.84
CA GLU A 154 -6.44 7.45 9.94
C GLU A 154 -7.25 6.17 9.92
N ILE A 155 -8.56 6.29 10.10
CA ILE A 155 -9.50 5.18 10.09
C ILE A 155 -10.45 5.35 8.92
N THR A 156 -10.43 4.39 8.00
CA THR A 156 -11.34 4.35 6.87
C THR A 156 -12.13 3.06 6.86
N LEU A 157 -13.42 3.15 6.55
CA LEU A 157 -14.32 2.01 6.43
C LEU A 157 -14.66 1.79 4.95
N PRO A 158 -14.71 0.54 4.47
CA PRO A 158 -15.23 0.27 3.14
C PRO A 158 -16.77 0.47 3.13
N PRO A 159 -17.35 0.77 1.99
CA PRO A 159 -18.80 0.76 1.84
C PRO A 159 -19.34 -0.66 2.13
N PRO A 160 -20.56 -0.79 2.68
CA PRO A 160 -21.15 -2.09 2.99
C PRO A 160 -21.33 -2.91 1.72
N THR A 161 -20.60 -4.03 1.61
CA THR A 161 -20.53 -4.88 0.41
C THR A 161 -21.52 -6.05 0.48
N ASP A 162 -21.82 -6.54 1.68
CA ASP A 162 -22.66 -7.72 1.85
C ASP A 162 -24.12 -7.35 2.06
N GLU A 163 -25.04 -8.17 1.51
CA GLU A 163 -26.47 -8.04 1.75
C GLU A 163 -26.82 -8.16 3.24
N ALA A 164 -26.03 -8.93 3.99
CA ALA A 164 -26.16 -9.07 5.42
C ALA A 164 -25.85 -7.77 6.18
N ASP A 165 -24.84 -7.01 5.73
CA ASP A 165 -24.50 -5.72 6.34
C ASP A 165 -25.50 -4.61 5.95
N LYS A 166 -26.07 -4.69 4.74
CA LYS A 166 -27.15 -3.78 4.31
C LYS A 166 -28.46 -3.97 5.07
N SER A 167 -28.67 -5.15 5.65
CA SER A 167 -29.86 -5.48 6.43
C SER A 167 -29.75 -5.08 7.92
N LYS A 168 -28.55 -4.81 8.43
CA LYS A 168 -28.33 -4.37 9.81
C LYS A 168 -28.78 -2.92 10.00
N GLY A 169 -29.55 -2.67 11.04
CA GLY A 169 -29.91 -1.30 11.39
C GLY A 169 -28.74 -0.51 11.99
N PHE A 170 -28.72 0.81 11.81
CA PHE A 170 -27.63 1.66 12.33
C PHE A 170 -27.40 1.48 13.86
N LYS A 171 -28.44 1.12 14.63
CA LYS A 171 -28.35 0.88 16.08
C LYS A 171 -27.42 -0.29 16.43
N GLU A 172 -27.35 -1.31 15.58
CA GLU A 172 -26.47 -2.46 15.78
C GLU A 172 -25.00 -2.08 15.61
N PHE A 173 -24.72 -1.21 14.63
CA PHE A 173 -23.37 -0.69 14.42
C PHE A 173 -22.92 0.26 15.53
N ILE A 174 -23.83 1.10 16.07
CA ILE A 174 -23.51 1.95 17.21
C ILE A 174 -23.25 1.10 18.46
N GLY A 175 -23.97 -0.02 18.63
CA GLY A 175 -23.70 -1.00 19.68
C GLY A 175 -22.28 -1.61 19.61
N ALA A 176 -21.72 -1.77 18.41
CA ALA A 176 -20.33 -2.18 18.24
C ALA A 176 -19.34 -1.12 18.79
N MET A 177 -19.67 0.16 18.66
CA MET A 177 -18.85 1.23 19.23
C MET A 177 -18.90 1.27 20.76
N GLU A 178 -20.04 0.92 21.39
CA GLU A 178 -20.08 0.74 22.85
C GLU A 178 -19.10 -0.34 23.31
N GLN A 179 -19.02 -1.47 22.57
CA GLN A 179 -18.09 -2.55 22.89
C GLN A 179 -16.63 -2.11 22.69
N PHE A 180 -16.35 -1.33 21.64
CA PHE A 180 -15.03 -0.72 21.45
C PHE A 180 -14.63 0.14 22.65
N TYR A 181 -15.49 1.06 23.10
CA TYR A 181 -15.23 1.89 24.27
C TYR A 181 -15.06 1.06 25.55
N ALA A 182 -15.85 0.00 25.72
CA ALA A 182 -15.70 -0.94 26.82
C ALA A 182 -14.33 -1.62 26.82
N GLY A 183 -13.85 -2.04 25.64
CA GLY A 183 -12.50 -2.61 25.50
C GLY A 183 -11.39 -1.63 25.82
N MET A 184 -11.57 -0.36 25.44
CA MET A 184 -10.60 0.70 25.69
C MET A 184 -10.54 1.15 27.17
N GLN A 185 -11.45 0.74 28.04
CA GLN A 185 -11.35 0.97 29.50
C GLN A 185 -10.09 0.34 30.13
N SER A 186 -9.54 -0.68 29.50
CA SER A 186 -8.31 -1.32 29.97
C SER A 186 -7.06 -0.43 29.85
N ILE A 187 -7.16 0.73 29.22
CA ILE A 187 -6.18 1.81 29.30
C ILE A 187 -6.20 2.36 30.73
N SER A 188 -5.46 1.73 31.65
CA SER A 188 -5.45 2.09 33.05
C SER A 188 -4.16 2.82 33.42
N PRO A 189 -4.24 3.91 34.19
CA PRO A 189 -3.03 4.55 34.71
C PRO A 189 -2.26 3.59 35.62
N ASP A 190 -0.95 3.59 35.50
CA ASP A 190 -0.07 2.84 36.38
C ASP A 190 -0.24 3.42 37.80
N LYS A 191 -0.65 2.57 38.77
CA LYS A 191 -0.98 2.98 40.15
C LYS A 191 0.14 3.73 40.91
N LYS A 192 1.33 3.79 40.34
CA LYS A 192 2.51 4.49 40.88
C LYS A 192 2.64 5.95 40.40
N ASN A 193 2.00 6.33 39.32
CA ASN A 193 2.01 7.69 38.82
C ASN A 193 0.57 8.14 38.61
N ASP A 194 0.07 9.08 39.35
CA ASP A 194 -1.27 9.70 39.29
C ASP A 194 -1.60 10.40 37.94
N LYS A 195 -1.22 9.80 36.83
CA LYS A 195 -1.31 10.41 35.51
C LYS A 195 -2.42 9.78 34.69
N GLU A 196 -3.39 10.59 34.36
CA GLU A 196 -4.53 10.23 33.52
C GLU A 196 -4.06 9.83 32.11
N ILE A 197 -4.45 8.65 31.63
CA ILE A 197 -4.19 8.17 30.28
C ILE A 197 -5.50 8.28 29.51
N TYR A 198 -5.43 8.78 28.29
CA TYR A 198 -6.56 9.02 27.41
C TYR A 198 -6.18 8.74 25.96
N PHE A 199 -7.18 8.63 25.11
CA PHE A 199 -7.04 8.59 23.66
C PHE A 199 -7.96 9.61 23.01
N THR A 200 -7.73 9.95 21.74
CA THR A 200 -8.59 10.88 20.99
C THR A 200 -9.30 10.17 19.84
N LEU A 201 -10.48 10.68 19.54
CA LEU A 201 -11.22 10.37 18.31
C LEU A 201 -11.61 11.70 17.67
N GLU A 202 -11.35 11.83 16.38
CA GLU A 202 -11.44 13.13 15.71
C GLU A 202 -12.14 12.96 14.36
N VAL A 203 -13.00 13.93 14.02
CA VAL A 203 -13.51 14.11 12.65
C VAL A 203 -12.96 15.42 12.16
N ALA A 204 -12.24 15.42 11.07
CA ALA A 204 -11.61 16.62 10.55
C ALA A 204 -11.73 16.72 9.03
N LEU A 205 -11.88 17.97 8.57
CA LEU A 205 -11.67 18.40 7.18
C LEU A 205 -10.54 19.42 7.21
N SER A 206 -9.42 19.07 6.58
CA SER A 206 -8.29 19.98 6.39
C SER A 206 -8.63 21.06 5.36
N GLY A 207 -8.13 22.27 5.52
CA GLY A 207 -8.34 23.36 4.56
C GLY A 207 -7.77 23.14 3.16
N GLU A 208 -7.00 22.09 2.96
CA GLU A 208 -6.39 21.68 1.68
C GLU A 208 -7.00 20.40 1.10
N SER A 209 -7.91 19.74 1.80
CA SER A 209 -8.51 18.46 1.42
C SER A 209 -9.99 18.60 1.10
N ASP A 210 -10.47 17.78 0.18
CA ASP A 210 -11.88 17.64 -0.15
C ASP A 210 -12.55 16.51 0.64
N GLU A 211 -11.78 15.75 1.43
CA GLU A 211 -12.23 14.56 2.12
C GLU A 211 -12.29 14.79 3.64
N VAL A 212 -13.42 14.48 4.24
CA VAL A 212 -13.57 14.38 5.69
C VAL A 212 -12.92 13.08 6.15
N VAL A 213 -12.08 13.16 7.16
CA VAL A 213 -11.31 12.00 7.64
C VAL A 213 -11.59 11.79 9.12
N ILE A 214 -11.68 10.52 9.51
CA ILE A 214 -11.76 10.11 10.91
C ILE A 214 -10.36 9.73 11.37
N TYR A 215 -9.92 10.35 12.46
CA TYR A 215 -8.63 10.09 13.08
C TYR A 215 -8.78 9.54 14.50
N ALA A 216 -7.76 8.84 14.96
CA ALA A 216 -7.61 8.45 16.36
C ALA A 216 -6.17 8.70 16.82
N GLY A 217 -6.03 9.47 17.90
CA GLY A 217 -4.74 9.70 18.57
C GLY A 217 -4.59 8.71 19.73
N ILE A 218 -3.59 7.84 19.66
CA ILE A 218 -3.43 6.73 20.61
C ILE A 218 -2.06 6.80 21.26
N PRO A 219 -1.96 6.74 22.62
CA PRO A 219 -0.66 6.66 23.27
C PRO A 219 0.13 5.44 22.79
N ASN A 220 1.41 5.63 22.47
CA ASN A 220 2.27 4.63 21.83
C ASN A 220 2.22 3.25 22.53
N LYS A 221 2.13 3.24 23.85
CA LYS A 221 2.01 2.01 24.67
C LYS A 221 0.75 1.18 24.36
N TYR A 222 -0.32 1.77 23.83
CA TYR A 222 -1.62 1.14 23.66
C TYR A 222 -2.05 0.94 22.21
N ILE A 223 -1.16 1.15 21.24
CA ILE A 223 -1.42 0.99 19.81
C ILE A 223 -1.98 -0.41 19.51
N SER A 224 -1.30 -1.46 19.97
CA SER A 224 -1.72 -2.85 19.72
C SER A 224 -3.10 -3.19 20.34
N LEU A 225 -3.43 -2.58 21.49
CA LEU A 225 -4.76 -2.74 22.09
C LEU A 225 -5.81 -2.07 21.21
N PHE A 226 -5.57 -0.83 20.79
CA PHE A 226 -6.48 -0.06 19.94
C PHE A 226 -6.77 -0.79 18.62
N GLU A 227 -5.74 -1.21 17.89
CA GLU A 227 -5.90 -1.95 16.64
C GLU A 227 -6.72 -3.23 16.81
N LYS A 228 -6.44 -4.00 17.89
CA LYS A 228 -7.20 -5.21 18.20
C LYS A 228 -8.66 -4.89 18.50
N GLN A 229 -8.95 -3.85 19.27
CA GLN A 229 -10.32 -3.48 19.63
C GLN A 229 -11.10 -2.98 18.41
N ILE A 230 -10.52 -2.10 17.59
CA ILE A 230 -11.23 -1.58 16.42
C ILE A 230 -11.51 -2.69 15.39
N LEU A 231 -10.51 -3.54 15.10
CA LEU A 231 -10.65 -4.62 14.12
C LEU A 231 -11.48 -5.81 14.62
N ALA A 232 -11.72 -5.92 15.94
CA ALA A 232 -12.63 -6.92 16.49
C ALA A 232 -14.09 -6.62 16.14
N PHE A 233 -14.48 -5.34 16.07
CA PHE A 233 -15.85 -4.92 15.80
C PHE A 233 -16.06 -4.42 14.38
N TYR A 234 -15.03 -3.80 13.78
CA TYR A 234 -15.03 -3.28 12.42
C TYR A 234 -14.00 -4.06 11.58
N HIS A 235 -14.35 -5.29 11.22
CA HIS A 235 -13.43 -6.27 10.60
C HIS A 235 -12.79 -5.81 9.31
N HIS A 236 -13.45 -4.92 8.58
CA HIS A 236 -13.01 -4.38 7.30
C HIS A 236 -12.44 -2.96 7.41
N ALA A 237 -12.33 -2.41 8.62
CA ALA A 237 -11.71 -1.10 8.83
C ALA A 237 -10.23 -1.13 8.43
N LYS A 238 -9.79 -0.10 7.72
CA LYS A 238 -8.37 0.15 7.46
C LYS A 238 -7.89 1.17 8.47
N VAL A 239 -6.94 0.77 9.29
CA VAL A 239 -6.27 1.61 10.29
C VAL A 239 -4.86 1.87 9.77
N ARG A 240 -4.53 3.12 9.48
CA ARG A 240 -3.25 3.51 8.92
C ARG A 240 -2.60 4.56 9.80
N GLU A 241 -1.36 4.33 10.20
CA GLU A 241 -0.56 5.36 10.85
C GLU A 241 -0.34 6.54 9.90
N VAL A 242 -0.59 7.76 10.39
CA VAL A 242 -0.41 8.98 9.63
C VAL A 242 0.97 9.53 9.96
N ALA A 243 1.82 9.62 8.94
CA ALA A 243 3.18 10.16 9.09
C ALA A 243 3.16 11.69 9.22
N ASP A 244 2.19 12.33 8.56
CA ASP A 244 1.99 13.78 8.56
C ASP A 244 0.59 14.09 9.10
N ASP A 245 0.50 14.81 10.22
CA ASP A 245 -0.76 15.20 10.87
C ASP A 245 -1.54 16.18 9.97
N TYR A 246 -2.83 16.33 10.21
CA TYR A 246 -3.68 17.25 9.46
C TYR A 246 -3.67 18.65 10.07
N ASN A 247 -3.81 19.68 9.25
CA ASN A 247 -3.97 21.06 9.68
C ASN A 247 -5.29 21.62 9.15
N ILE A 248 -6.13 22.12 10.06
CA ILE A 248 -7.43 22.73 9.71
C ILE A 248 -7.36 24.26 9.63
N PHE A 249 -6.27 24.85 10.10
CA PHE A 249 -6.17 26.29 10.21
C PHE A 249 -5.80 26.94 8.89
N ASN A 250 -6.52 27.98 8.51
CA ASN A 250 -6.16 28.80 7.37
C ASN A 250 -5.05 29.80 7.77
N ALA A 251 -3.93 29.79 7.05
CA ALA A 251 -2.75 30.59 7.38
C ALA A 251 -3.02 32.09 7.38
N SER A 252 -3.94 32.58 6.55
CA SER A 252 -4.29 33.99 6.40
C SER A 252 -5.72 34.34 6.85
N GLY A 253 -6.48 33.34 7.32
CA GLY A 253 -7.88 33.48 7.68
C GLY A 253 -8.15 33.68 9.17
N GLY A 254 -9.42 33.50 9.55
CA GLY A 254 -9.88 33.54 10.94
C GLY A 254 -10.22 32.15 11.47
N SER A 255 -9.87 31.89 12.72
CA SER A 255 -10.21 30.64 13.39
C SER A 255 -10.95 30.90 14.71
N VAL A 256 -11.89 30.04 15.03
CA VAL A 256 -12.70 30.09 16.25
C VAL A 256 -12.90 28.68 16.81
N GLY A 257 -13.26 28.59 18.09
CA GLY A 257 -13.53 27.30 18.68
C GLY A 257 -14.34 27.38 19.97
N ALA A 258 -14.86 26.23 20.38
CA ALA A 258 -15.67 26.08 21.57
C ALA A 258 -15.41 24.74 22.27
N TYR A 259 -15.59 24.73 23.59
CA TYR A 259 -15.71 23.53 24.38
C TYR A 259 -17.19 23.15 24.56
N ALA A 260 -17.52 21.88 24.36
CA ALA A 260 -18.84 21.38 24.75
C ALA A 260 -18.86 21.13 26.26
N ASN A 261 -20.00 21.49 26.87
CA ASN A 261 -20.33 21.21 28.25
C ASN A 261 -21.74 20.63 28.32
N LEU A 262 -22.09 20.01 29.42
CA LEU A 262 -23.49 19.59 29.68
C LEU A 262 -24.27 20.75 30.31
N ALA A 263 -25.47 21.01 29.79
CA ALA A 263 -26.34 22.09 30.28
C ALA A 263 -26.77 21.90 31.75
N GLU A 264 -27.05 20.66 32.09
CA GLU A 264 -27.37 20.26 33.46
C GLU A 264 -26.22 19.44 34.06
N ARG A 265 -26.29 19.12 35.32
CA ARG A 265 -25.30 18.31 36.01
C ARG A 265 -25.12 16.97 35.29
N GLY A 266 -23.88 16.51 35.17
CA GLY A 266 -23.50 15.30 34.44
C GLY A 266 -24.14 14.00 34.92
N VAL A 267 -24.88 14.01 36.01
CA VAL A 267 -25.69 12.87 36.50
C VAL A 267 -26.89 12.57 35.61
N MET A 268 -27.45 13.58 34.93
CA MET A 268 -28.52 13.39 33.97
C MET A 268 -27.99 13.01 32.61
N PRO A 269 -28.62 12.01 31.93
CA PRO A 269 -28.17 11.58 30.61
C PRO A 269 -28.60 12.54 29.49
N ILE A 270 -27.83 12.52 28.39
CA ILE A 270 -28.27 13.06 27.10
C ILE A 270 -29.14 12.04 26.37
N LYS A 271 -29.80 12.46 25.27
CA LYS A 271 -30.54 11.55 24.38
C LYS A 271 -29.60 10.59 23.68
N THR A 272 -29.88 9.30 23.80
CA THR A 272 -29.07 8.23 23.21
C THR A 272 -29.65 7.72 21.91
N TYR A 273 -28.85 6.99 21.12
CA TYR A 273 -29.22 6.45 19.81
C TYR A 273 -30.45 5.53 19.82
N ASP A 274 -30.84 4.95 20.97
CA ASP A 274 -32.06 4.17 21.09
C ASP A 274 -33.30 5.00 20.76
N ASN A 275 -33.27 6.30 21.12
CA ASN A 275 -34.37 7.25 20.97
C ASN A 275 -34.16 8.17 19.75
N ILE A 276 -33.16 7.92 18.91
CA ILE A 276 -32.87 8.67 17.68
C ILE A 276 -33.32 7.79 16.50
N GLU A 277 -33.97 8.39 15.49
CA GLU A 277 -34.51 7.67 14.33
C GLU A 277 -33.48 7.46 13.22
N HIS A 278 -32.47 8.34 13.11
CA HIS A 278 -31.44 8.33 12.07
C HIS A 278 -30.08 8.31 12.72
N ASP A 279 -29.08 7.85 11.96
CA ASP A 279 -27.68 7.84 12.39
C ASP A 279 -27.20 9.27 12.73
N PRO A 280 -26.88 9.57 14.01
CA PRO A 280 -26.50 10.91 14.42
C PRO A 280 -25.19 11.42 13.84
N MET A 281 -24.23 10.54 13.50
CA MET A 281 -23.00 10.95 12.83
C MET A 281 -23.25 11.48 11.43
N ASN A 282 -24.25 10.98 10.73
CA ASN A 282 -24.59 11.48 9.39
C ASN A 282 -25.02 12.96 9.42
N MET A 283 -25.70 13.41 10.48
CA MET A 283 -26.06 14.83 10.63
C MET A 283 -24.81 15.69 10.86
N ILE A 284 -23.87 15.22 11.65
CA ILE A 284 -22.58 15.89 11.89
C ILE A 284 -21.77 15.96 10.58
N LEU A 285 -21.60 14.84 9.91
CA LEU A 285 -20.83 14.75 8.66
C LEU A 285 -21.44 15.59 7.52
N ASN A 286 -22.77 15.74 7.50
CA ASN A 286 -23.44 16.59 6.51
C ASN A 286 -23.09 18.08 6.65
N VAL A 287 -22.69 18.54 7.84
CA VAL A 287 -22.17 19.91 8.01
C VAL A 287 -20.81 20.03 7.33
N PHE A 288 -19.93 19.05 7.57
CA PHE A 288 -18.60 19.04 6.95
C PHE A 288 -18.67 18.97 5.41
N SER A 289 -19.65 18.24 4.87
CA SER A 289 -19.83 18.09 3.42
C SER A 289 -20.24 19.40 2.71
N LYS A 290 -20.63 20.44 3.41
CA LYS A 290 -21.01 21.74 2.88
C LYS A 290 -19.89 22.76 2.92
N LEU A 291 -18.74 22.42 3.50
CA LEU A 291 -17.58 23.29 3.57
C LEU A 291 -16.94 23.40 2.20
N LYS A 292 -16.34 24.55 1.90
CA LYS A 292 -15.62 24.77 0.65
C LYS A 292 -14.30 24.00 0.65
N THR A 293 -13.93 23.44 -0.49
CA THR A 293 -12.75 22.62 -0.69
C THR A 293 -11.41 23.33 -0.52
N LYS A 294 -11.39 24.65 -0.45
CA LYS A 294 -10.15 25.42 -0.23
C LYS A 294 -10.41 26.54 0.76
N GLY A 295 -9.57 26.59 1.78
CA GLY A 295 -9.54 27.68 2.75
C GLY A 295 -10.53 27.57 3.91
N GLU A 296 -11.41 26.55 3.93
CA GLU A 296 -12.27 26.24 5.06
C GLU A 296 -11.86 24.93 5.70
N GLY A 297 -11.66 24.92 7.02
CA GLY A 297 -11.30 23.73 7.78
C GLY A 297 -12.16 23.62 9.05
N ALA A 298 -12.45 22.43 9.48
CA ALA A 298 -13.15 22.20 10.74
C ALA A 298 -12.76 20.87 11.35
N ALA A 299 -12.83 20.78 12.68
CA ALA A 299 -12.65 19.54 13.41
C ALA A 299 -13.53 19.45 14.66
N ILE A 300 -13.96 18.23 14.95
CA ILE A 300 -14.51 17.82 16.23
C ILE A 300 -13.53 16.84 16.84
N GLN A 301 -13.04 17.15 18.04
CA GLN A 301 -12.07 16.33 18.75
C GLN A 301 -12.66 15.87 20.09
N LEU A 302 -12.73 14.56 20.27
CA LEU A 302 -13.13 13.92 21.53
C LEU A 302 -11.88 13.35 22.19
N LEU A 303 -11.67 13.69 23.46
CA LEU A 303 -10.65 13.06 24.29
C LEU A 303 -11.35 12.20 25.33
N VAL A 304 -11.00 10.94 25.43
CA VAL A 304 -11.69 9.94 26.24
C VAL A 304 -10.71 9.29 27.21
N ALA A 305 -11.01 9.38 28.50
CA ALA A 305 -10.25 8.76 29.58
C ALA A 305 -11.14 7.89 30.47
N PRO A 306 -10.65 6.73 30.96
CA PRO A 306 -11.36 5.95 31.96
C PRO A 306 -11.62 6.74 33.24
N ALA A 307 -12.83 6.67 33.78
CA ALA A 307 -13.19 7.39 35.00
C ALA A 307 -13.00 6.56 36.29
N GLY A 308 -12.89 5.25 36.16
CA GLY A 308 -13.01 4.34 37.29
C GLY A 308 -14.38 4.46 37.98
N ASP A 309 -14.48 4.13 39.26
CA ASP A 309 -15.73 4.09 39.98
C ASP A 309 -16.13 5.47 40.60
N LYS A 310 -15.36 6.50 40.37
CA LYS A 310 -15.54 7.82 41.03
C LYS A 310 -16.95 8.39 40.74
N PHE A 311 -17.29 8.53 39.46
CA PHE A 311 -18.60 9.09 39.08
C PHE A 311 -19.77 8.16 39.38
N ILE A 312 -19.56 6.86 39.28
CA ILE A 312 -20.59 5.87 39.63
C ILE A 312 -20.97 6.01 41.09
N ASN A 313 -19.98 6.07 42.01
CA ASN A 313 -20.24 6.25 43.44
C ASN A 313 -20.89 7.61 43.76
N GLU A 314 -20.44 8.67 43.10
CA GLU A 314 -21.04 10.00 43.19
C GLU A 314 -22.52 10.00 42.76
N PHE A 315 -22.80 9.41 41.61
CA PHE A 315 -24.15 9.38 41.07
C PHE A 315 -25.10 8.46 41.85
N HIS A 316 -24.59 7.42 42.50
CA HIS A 316 -25.36 6.63 43.43
C HIS A 316 -25.83 7.46 44.66
N MET A 317 -24.94 8.27 45.24
CA MET A 317 -25.31 9.15 46.36
C MET A 317 -26.37 10.17 45.94
N ILE A 318 -26.21 10.78 44.76
CA ILE A 318 -27.20 11.72 44.23
C ILE A 318 -28.52 11.01 43.93
N LEU A 319 -28.51 9.79 43.43
CA LEU A 319 -29.70 8.99 43.17
C LEU A 319 -30.47 8.69 44.46
N ASP A 320 -29.76 8.35 45.51
CA ASP A 320 -30.40 8.05 46.80
C ASP A 320 -31.04 9.31 47.41
N ASP A 321 -30.37 10.48 47.34
CA ASP A 321 -30.98 11.75 47.74
C ASP A 321 -32.26 12.08 46.90
N VAL A 322 -32.26 11.80 45.60
CA VAL A 322 -33.43 12.00 44.74
C VAL A 322 -34.57 11.05 45.08
N LYS A 323 -34.26 9.78 45.39
CA LYS A 323 -35.26 8.82 45.90
C LYS A 323 -35.87 9.26 47.24
N ASP A 324 -35.11 10.00 48.06
CA ASP A 324 -35.58 10.60 49.31
C ASP A 324 -36.38 11.90 49.08
N GLY A 325 -36.69 12.29 47.84
CA GLY A 325 -37.50 13.45 47.46
C GLY A 325 -36.73 14.77 47.39
N VAL A 326 -35.40 14.73 47.37
CA VAL A 326 -34.56 15.92 47.10
C VAL A 326 -34.55 16.20 45.60
N SER A 327 -34.70 17.45 45.20
CA SER A 327 -34.58 17.78 43.76
C SER A 327 -33.16 17.55 43.24
N ILE A 328 -33.01 17.09 41.98
CA ILE A 328 -31.72 16.79 41.36
C ILE A 328 -30.69 17.91 41.55
N LYS A 329 -31.12 19.15 41.34
CA LYS A 329 -30.25 20.32 41.49
C LYS A 329 -29.71 20.48 42.91
N HIS A 330 -30.56 20.26 43.90
CA HIS A 330 -30.18 20.34 45.32
C HIS A 330 -29.29 19.14 45.72
N ALA A 331 -29.62 17.94 45.27
CA ALA A 331 -28.86 16.74 45.58
C ALA A 331 -27.41 16.88 44.98
N ALA A 332 -27.29 17.30 43.76
CA ALA A 332 -26.00 17.56 43.13
C ALA A 332 -25.23 18.71 43.79
N ASP A 333 -25.89 19.84 44.07
CA ASP A 333 -25.27 21.00 44.72
C ASP A 333 -24.80 20.69 46.15
N ASN A 334 -25.57 19.92 46.90
CA ASN A 334 -25.20 19.47 48.25
C ASN A 334 -23.95 18.60 48.23
N PHE A 335 -23.88 17.67 47.30
CA PHE A 335 -22.72 16.81 47.13
C PHE A 335 -21.44 17.64 46.85
N TYR A 336 -21.50 18.59 45.93
CA TYR A 336 -20.34 19.43 45.62
C TYR A 336 -19.95 20.40 46.73
N LYS A 337 -20.92 20.93 47.45
CA LYS A 337 -20.66 21.78 48.65
C LYS A 337 -20.05 20.96 49.80
N PHE A 338 -20.52 19.77 50.06
CA PHE A 338 -19.99 18.86 51.05
C PHE A 338 -18.57 18.45 50.76
N ASN A 339 -18.25 18.05 49.52
CA ASN A 339 -16.88 17.73 49.12
C ASN A 339 -15.95 18.93 49.24
N LYS A 340 -16.40 20.14 48.88
CA LYS A 340 -15.57 21.37 49.01
C LYS A 340 -15.32 21.72 50.45
N ALA A 341 -16.31 21.53 51.33
CA ALA A 341 -16.18 21.73 52.80
C ALA A 341 -15.22 20.67 53.41
N PHE A 342 -15.33 19.40 52.97
CA PHE A 342 -14.48 18.32 53.48
C PHE A 342 -13.04 18.51 53.11
N LEU A 343 -12.75 18.97 51.86
CA LEU A 343 -11.41 19.33 51.40
C LEU A 343 -10.86 20.52 52.16
N LYS A 344 -11.70 21.47 52.61
CA LYS A 344 -11.29 22.61 53.41
C LYS A 344 -10.98 22.18 54.83
N VAL A 345 -11.84 21.33 55.43
CA VAL A 345 -11.61 20.75 56.77
C VAL A 345 -10.40 19.85 56.82
N GLY A 346 -10.15 19.06 55.72
CA GLY A 346 -8.91 18.26 55.61
C GLY A 346 -7.65 19.13 55.55
N LYS A 347 -7.69 20.28 54.87
CA LYS A 347 -6.61 21.26 54.90
C LYS A 347 -6.44 21.94 56.28
N ASP A 348 -7.55 22.28 56.92
CA ASP A 348 -7.53 22.91 58.25
C ASP A 348 -7.06 21.95 59.37
N LEU A 349 -7.35 20.64 59.25
CA LEU A 349 -6.82 19.59 60.13
C LEU A 349 -5.31 19.36 59.95
N LEU A 350 -4.78 19.58 58.76
CA LEU A 350 -3.33 19.48 58.46
C LEU A 350 -2.54 20.74 58.93
N PHE A 351 -3.24 21.90 59.16
CA PHE A 351 -2.63 23.17 59.53
C PHE A 351 -3.05 23.74 60.90
N GLY A 352 -3.72 22.92 61.70
CA GLY A 352 -3.79 23.15 63.19
C GLY A 352 -4.52 24.39 63.65
N HIS A 353 -5.75 24.68 63.20
CA HIS A 353 -6.62 25.69 63.88
C HIS A 353 -7.88 25.03 64.41
N LYS A 354 -8.07 25.01 65.68
CA LYS A 354 -9.28 24.63 66.41
C LYS A 354 -10.29 25.77 66.35
N GLU A 355 -11.38 25.58 65.61
CA GLU A 355 -12.60 26.35 65.83
C GLU A 355 -13.78 25.44 66.08
N LYS A 356 -14.66 25.84 66.99
CA LYS A 356 -15.76 25.11 67.55
C LYS A 356 -16.82 24.76 66.52
N THR A 357 -17.18 23.50 66.45
CA THR A 357 -18.30 22.96 65.71
C THR A 357 -19.62 23.31 66.44
N GLU A 358 -20.41 24.16 65.83
CA GLU A 358 -21.80 24.32 66.22
C GLU A 358 -22.63 23.18 65.61
N GLU A 359 -23.31 22.42 66.51
CA GLU A 359 -24.34 21.43 66.24
C GLU A 359 -25.63 22.08 65.75
N ASN A 360 -25.74 22.58 64.57
CA ASN A 360 -26.99 23.10 63.98
C ASN A 360 -27.23 22.71 62.55
N GLY A 361 -26.68 21.57 62.09
CA GLY A 361 -26.81 21.10 60.68
C GLY A 361 -28.02 20.21 60.41
N LYS A 362 -28.63 19.61 61.38
CA LYS A 362 -29.68 18.56 61.11
C LYS A 362 -31.13 19.07 60.99
N GLU A 363 -31.42 20.24 61.44
CA GLU A 363 -32.84 20.75 61.44
C GLU A 363 -33.22 21.56 60.18
N LYS A 364 -32.27 21.99 59.37
CA LYS A 364 -32.57 22.78 58.17
C LYS A 364 -32.90 21.95 56.92
N TYR A 365 -32.71 20.61 56.98
CA TYR A 365 -32.90 19.71 55.86
C TYR A 365 -34.35 19.18 55.68
N MET A 366 -35.28 19.46 56.59
CA MET A 366 -36.63 18.92 56.55
C MET A 366 -37.71 19.82 55.90
N LYS A 367 -37.33 20.98 55.34
CA LYS A 367 -38.30 21.83 54.61
C LYS A 367 -38.12 21.70 53.10
N GLY A 368 -38.78 20.69 52.50
CA GLY A 368 -38.89 20.63 51.05
C GLY A 368 -38.87 19.24 50.41
N ARG A 369 -39.29 18.19 51.13
CA ARG A 369 -39.58 16.90 50.45
C ARG A 369 -40.73 17.09 49.47
N ARG A 370 -40.40 17.11 48.19
CA ARG A 370 -41.34 17.02 47.07
C ARG A 370 -41.64 15.55 46.78
N ALA A 371 -42.69 15.30 46.00
CA ALA A 371 -42.91 13.97 45.43
C ALA A 371 -41.64 13.50 44.71
N VAL A 372 -41.34 12.21 44.83
CA VAL A 372 -40.18 11.62 44.18
C VAL A 372 -40.33 11.81 42.68
N ASP A 373 -39.29 12.28 42.01
CA ASP A 373 -39.23 12.38 40.57
C ASP A 373 -38.81 11.01 39.99
N GLU A 374 -39.84 10.14 39.77
CA GLU A 374 -39.63 8.78 39.26
C GLU A 374 -38.91 8.79 37.90
N GLY A 375 -39.18 9.78 37.03
CA GLY A 375 -38.51 9.91 35.76
C GLY A 375 -37.01 10.19 35.89
N ALA A 376 -36.67 11.05 36.85
CA ALA A 376 -35.25 11.31 37.15
C ALA A 376 -34.53 10.09 37.77
N VAL A 377 -35.21 9.39 38.71
CA VAL A 377 -34.68 8.16 39.31
C VAL A 377 -34.39 7.10 38.23
N GLU A 378 -35.31 6.90 37.28
CA GLU A 378 -35.13 5.98 36.16
C GLU A 378 -33.94 6.40 35.27
N LYS A 379 -33.88 7.66 34.84
CA LYS A 379 -32.84 8.20 33.97
C LYS A 379 -31.44 8.09 34.60
N ILE A 380 -31.28 8.49 35.85
CA ILE A 380 -30.01 8.37 36.58
C ILE A 380 -29.68 6.89 36.77
N GLY A 381 -30.67 6.05 37.15
CA GLY A 381 -30.49 4.62 37.30
C GLY A 381 -30.02 3.94 36.00
N ASN A 382 -30.52 4.33 34.85
CA ASN A 382 -30.08 3.84 33.55
C ASN A 382 -28.66 4.33 33.20
N LYS A 383 -28.32 5.56 33.56
CA LYS A 383 -26.96 6.07 33.30
C LYS A 383 -25.86 5.32 34.07
N ILE A 384 -26.13 4.99 35.34
CA ILE A 384 -25.17 4.31 36.21
C ILE A 384 -25.01 2.80 35.94
N LYS A 385 -25.92 2.19 35.15
CA LYS A 385 -25.80 0.78 34.74
C LYS A 385 -24.64 0.50 33.80
N SER A 386 -24.12 1.52 33.14
CA SER A 386 -23.01 1.43 32.20
C SER A 386 -21.83 2.23 32.75
N THR A 387 -20.61 1.78 32.42
CA THR A 387 -19.39 2.47 32.81
C THR A 387 -19.38 3.91 32.32
N ILE A 388 -18.86 4.80 33.14
CA ILE A 388 -18.74 6.25 32.86
C ILE A 388 -17.28 6.55 32.42
N MET A 389 -17.15 7.32 31.36
CA MET A 389 -15.88 7.84 30.85
C MET A 389 -15.78 9.34 31.11
N LYS A 390 -14.57 9.84 31.25
CA LYS A 390 -14.27 11.28 31.27
C LYS A 390 -14.08 11.72 29.84
N VAL A 391 -14.86 12.67 29.37
CA VAL A 391 -14.84 13.12 28.00
C VAL A 391 -14.62 14.61 27.91
N ASN A 392 -13.71 15.06 27.07
CA ASN A 392 -13.67 16.43 26.56
C ASN A 392 -14.14 16.41 25.11
N ILE A 393 -14.91 17.40 24.70
CA ILE A 393 -15.29 17.62 23.30
C ILE A 393 -14.94 19.04 22.93
N ARG A 394 -14.18 19.18 21.85
CA ARG A 394 -13.79 20.47 21.27
C ARG A 394 -14.25 20.54 19.85
N VAL A 395 -14.71 21.73 19.47
CA VAL A 395 -15.06 22.04 18.08
C VAL A 395 -14.25 23.24 17.66
N ILE A 396 -13.57 23.12 16.53
CA ILE A 396 -12.78 24.20 15.93
C ILE A 396 -13.21 24.37 14.49
N ALA A 397 -13.30 25.61 14.06
CA ALA A 397 -13.57 26.00 12.69
C ALA A 397 -12.61 27.09 12.24
N SER A 398 -12.20 27.01 11.00
CA SER A 398 -11.32 27.96 10.33
C SER A 398 -11.88 28.32 8.96
N GLY A 399 -11.72 29.55 8.54
CA GLY A 399 -12.24 30.02 7.26
C GLY A 399 -11.45 31.24 6.75
N GLU A 400 -11.78 31.69 5.56
CA GLU A 400 -11.18 32.90 4.96
C GLU A 400 -11.36 34.14 5.84
N THR A 401 -12.47 34.21 6.59
CA THR A 401 -12.75 35.28 7.56
C THR A 401 -13.24 34.69 8.87
N LYS A 402 -13.13 35.49 9.95
CA LYS A 402 -13.60 35.09 11.27
C LYS A 402 -15.12 34.85 11.31
N GLU A 403 -15.90 35.70 10.63
CA GLU A 403 -17.37 35.58 10.53
C GLU A 403 -17.76 34.26 9.85
N ARG A 404 -17.02 33.83 8.83
CA ARG A 404 -17.26 32.56 8.17
C ARG A 404 -16.90 31.39 9.08
N ALA A 405 -15.80 31.46 9.81
CA ALA A 405 -15.44 30.47 10.82
C ALA A 405 -16.50 30.35 11.93
N GLU A 406 -17.06 31.51 12.40
CA GLU A 406 -18.14 31.54 13.37
C GLU A 406 -19.43 30.89 12.85
N ALA A 407 -19.77 31.08 11.56
CA ALA A 407 -20.90 30.43 10.93
C ALA A 407 -20.71 28.90 10.86
N ILE A 408 -19.53 28.42 10.47
CA ILE A 408 -19.20 27.00 10.45
C ILE A 408 -19.31 26.39 11.86
N LEU A 409 -18.73 27.08 12.85
CA LEU A 409 -18.80 26.63 14.25
C LEU A 409 -20.27 26.49 14.71
N GLN A 410 -21.11 27.47 14.39
CA GLN A 410 -22.52 27.45 14.76
C GLN A 410 -23.31 26.33 14.07
N GLU A 411 -23.00 26.03 12.80
CA GLU A 411 -23.59 24.90 12.08
C GLU A 411 -23.23 23.57 12.76
N ILE A 412 -21.97 23.38 13.19
CA ILE A 412 -21.51 22.19 13.90
C ILE A 412 -22.18 22.12 15.28
N GLU A 413 -22.17 23.20 16.07
CA GLU A 413 -22.86 23.28 17.37
C GLU A 413 -24.34 22.87 17.25
N SER A 414 -24.99 23.35 16.19
CA SER A 414 -26.42 23.05 15.94
C SER A 414 -26.67 21.57 15.66
N SER A 415 -25.70 20.85 15.09
CA SER A 415 -25.85 19.41 14.86
C SER A 415 -25.90 18.59 16.12
N PHE A 416 -25.42 19.12 17.26
CA PHE A 416 -25.51 18.46 18.57
C PHE A 416 -26.87 18.60 19.27
N ASN A 417 -27.79 19.44 18.76
CA ASN A 417 -29.13 19.58 19.29
C ASN A 417 -29.92 18.27 19.24
N GLN A 418 -29.57 17.34 18.35
CA GLN A 418 -30.20 16.02 18.28
C GLN A 418 -30.02 15.18 19.55
N PHE A 419 -29.00 15.46 20.36
CA PHE A 419 -28.73 14.79 21.64
C PHE A 419 -29.46 15.42 22.82
N SER A 420 -30.26 16.49 22.59
CA SER A 420 -31.06 17.14 23.63
C SER A 420 -32.24 16.29 24.00
N GLU A 421 -32.48 16.12 25.29
CA GLU A 421 -33.60 15.42 25.84
C GLU A 421 -34.33 16.31 26.85
N ALA A 422 -35.63 16.52 26.60
CA ALA A 422 -36.48 17.34 27.48
C ALA A 422 -36.48 16.78 28.92
N ALA A 423 -36.35 17.64 29.91
CA ALA A 423 -36.26 17.28 31.34
C ALA A 423 -35.12 16.28 31.63
N SER A 424 -33.99 16.35 30.87
CA SER A 424 -32.80 15.57 31.11
C SER A 424 -31.56 16.43 30.88
N ASN A 425 -30.81 16.23 29.79
CA ASN A 425 -29.61 16.99 29.53
C ASN A 425 -29.48 17.37 28.04
N SER A 426 -28.59 18.30 27.77
CA SER A 426 -28.19 18.72 26.41
C SER A 426 -26.78 19.23 26.42
N PHE A 427 -26.17 19.35 25.21
CA PHE A 427 -24.90 20.03 25.07
C PHE A 427 -25.10 21.55 25.02
N VAL A 428 -24.14 22.27 25.63
CA VAL A 428 -23.96 23.72 25.55
C VAL A 428 -22.52 23.99 25.15
N PHE A 429 -22.33 24.85 24.17
CA PHE A 429 -21.01 25.19 23.70
C PHE A 429 -20.54 26.51 24.30
N GLU A 430 -19.39 26.49 24.93
CA GLU A 430 -18.71 27.64 25.49
C GLU A 430 -17.65 28.12 24.52
N LYS A 431 -17.98 29.22 23.81
CA LYS A 431 -17.06 29.83 22.84
C LYS A 431 -15.86 30.45 23.56
N ALA A 432 -14.68 30.06 23.14
CA ALA A 432 -13.44 30.60 23.69
C ALA A 432 -13.08 31.96 23.08
N HIS A 433 -12.54 32.86 23.88
CA HIS A 433 -12.14 34.21 23.45
C HIS A 433 -10.77 34.60 24.04
N GLY A 434 -10.02 35.41 23.33
CA GLY A 434 -8.73 35.98 23.83
C GLY A 434 -7.72 34.90 24.19
N SER A 435 -7.27 34.89 25.45
CA SER A 435 -6.31 33.90 25.98
C SER A 435 -6.87 32.47 25.94
N ASP A 436 -8.16 32.31 26.23
CA ASP A 436 -8.80 31.01 26.30
C ASP A 436 -8.91 30.38 24.92
N LEU A 437 -9.05 31.19 23.85
CA LEU A 437 -9.02 30.74 22.48
C LEU A 437 -7.64 30.24 22.08
N LYS A 438 -6.57 30.95 22.46
CA LYS A 438 -5.22 30.48 22.22
C LYS A 438 -4.94 29.16 22.94
N GLN A 439 -5.39 29.05 24.19
CA GLN A 439 -5.25 27.79 24.93
C GLN A 439 -6.05 26.66 24.29
N LEU A 440 -7.24 26.93 23.79
CA LEU A 440 -8.05 25.94 23.08
C LEU A 440 -7.34 25.44 21.82
N PHE A 441 -6.75 26.32 21.02
CA PHE A 441 -6.00 25.93 19.84
C PHE A 441 -4.77 25.09 20.20
N HIS A 442 -4.01 25.52 21.18
CA HIS A 442 -2.87 24.76 21.70
C HIS A 442 -3.32 23.38 22.21
N ASP A 443 -4.36 23.32 23.02
CA ASP A 443 -4.90 22.06 23.53
C ASP A 443 -5.42 21.13 22.41
N PHE A 444 -5.94 21.70 21.32
CA PHE A 444 -6.38 20.93 20.16
C PHE A 444 -5.20 20.36 19.38
N SER A 445 -4.26 21.18 18.97
CA SER A 445 -3.07 20.77 18.21
C SER A 445 -2.24 19.74 18.97
N TYR A 446 -2.07 19.93 20.27
CA TYR A 446 -1.32 19.01 21.14
C TYR A 446 -2.17 17.89 21.73
N ARG A 447 -3.44 17.78 21.38
CA ARG A 447 -4.35 16.76 21.93
C ARG A 447 -4.33 16.68 23.44
N SER A 448 -4.21 17.84 24.13
CA SER A 448 -4.08 17.90 25.58
C SER A 448 -5.42 17.72 26.28
N PHE A 449 -5.50 16.86 27.31
CA PHE A 449 -6.72 16.62 28.09
C PHE A 449 -6.97 17.75 29.08
N SER A 450 -8.15 18.39 29.01
CA SER A 450 -8.54 19.49 29.91
C SER A 450 -9.29 18.97 31.12
N HIS A 451 -8.69 19.12 32.30
CA HIS A 451 -9.31 18.65 33.56
C HIS A 451 -10.50 19.47 34.00
N ASP A 452 -10.59 20.73 33.59
CA ASP A 452 -11.69 21.64 33.95
C ASP A 452 -12.92 21.49 33.04
N LYS A 453 -12.80 20.76 31.91
CA LYS A 453 -13.85 20.58 30.89
C LYS A 453 -14.32 19.12 30.78
N ILE A 454 -14.28 18.38 31.91
CA ILE A 454 -14.67 16.97 31.91
C ILE A 454 -16.20 16.84 31.93
N MET A 455 -16.71 16.09 30.97
CA MET A 455 -18.10 15.59 30.94
C MET A 455 -18.10 14.10 31.26
N PRO A 456 -18.89 13.67 32.28
CA PRO A 456 -19.08 12.25 32.58
C PRO A 456 -20.17 11.68 31.65
N LEU A 457 -19.74 10.94 30.60
CA LEU A 457 -20.66 10.24 29.69
C LEU A 457 -20.55 8.74 29.91
N ASN A 458 -21.64 8.01 29.91
CA ASN A 458 -21.60 6.56 29.89
C ASN A 458 -21.33 6.04 28.48
N LEU A 459 -21.04 4.74 28.34
CA LEU A 459 -20.63 4.17 27.05
C LEU A 459 -21.70 4.39 25.96
N LYS A 460 -22.96 4.33 26.31
CA LYS A 460 -24.08 4.50 25.40
C LYS A 460 -24.21 5.94 24.92
N GLU A 461 -24.08 6.90 25.83
CA GLU A 461 -24.08 8.33 25.52
C GLU A 461 -22.87 8.64 24.61
N LEU A 462 -21.69 8.12 24.95
CA LEU A 462 -20.48 8.33 24.20
C LEU A 462 -20.58 7.75 22.78
N ALA A 463 -21.08 6.52 22.63
CA ALA A 463 -21.32 5.89 21.34
C ALA A 463 -22.39 6.63 20.51
N SER A 464 -23.37 7.25 21.16
CA SER A 464 -24.36 8.10 20.47
C SER A 464 -23.71 9.34 19.87
N VAL A 465 -22.75 9.96 20.59
CA VAL A 465 -22.07 11.19 20.16
C VAL A 465 -21.02 10.92 19.11
N PHE A 466 -20.27 9.83 19.26
CA PHE A 466 -19.23 9.46 18.31
C PHE A 466 -19.21 7.97 18.06
N HIS A 467 -19.47 7.61 16.82
CA HIS A 467 -19.33 6.26 16.27
C HIS A 467 -18.93 6.34 14.81
N PHE A 468 -18.51 5.23 14.24
CA PHE A 468 -18.26 5.18 12.81
C PHE A 468 -19.60 5.15 12.05
N PRO A 469 -19.77 6.02 11.03
CA PRO A 469 -21.04 6.14 10.32
C PRO A 469 -21.37 4.85 9.56
N VAL A 470 -22.67 4.57 9.49
CA VAL A 470 -23.24 3.39 8.84
C VAL A 470 -23.86 3.78 7.51
N GLY A 471 -23.54 3.04 6.46
CA GLY A 471 -24.17 3.22 5.16
C GLY A 471 -23.72 4.47 4.42
N LEU A 472 -22.48 4.53 4.05
CA LEU A 472 -21.83 5.63 3.31
C LEU A 472 -22.42 5.94 1.91
N GLY A 473 -23.48 5.28 1.51
CA GLY A 473 -24.13 5.44 0.19
C GLY A 473 -24.81 6.78 -0.06
N GLY A 474 -24.22 7.88 0.41
CA GLY A 474 -24.81 9.22 0.21
C GLY A 474 -23.95 10.37 0.75
N GLN A 475 -22.81 10.10 1.35
CA GLN A 475 -21.89 11.14 1.87
C GLN A 475 -20.66 11.22 0.96
N PRO A 476 -20.66 12.05 -0.08
CA PRO A 476 -19.62 12.03 -1.12
C PRO A 476 -18.23 12.49 -0.65
N GLN A 477 -18.09 12.98 0.57
CA GLN A 477 -16.84 13.55 1.06
C GLN A 477 -16.15 12.76 2.18
N LEU A 478 -16.78 11.75 2.79
CA LEU A 478 -16.08 10.93 3.77
C LEU A 478 -15.07 10.01 3.07
N LYS A 479 -13.84 10.02 3.52
CA LYS A 479 -12.79 9.16 2.99
C LYS A 479 -13.11 7.70 3.25
N GLU A 480 -13.42 6.98 2.19
CA GLU A 480 -13.72 5.55 2.23
C GLU A 480 -12.44 4.71 2.09
N ALA A 481 -12.43 3.54 2.70
CA ALA A 481 -11.44 2.53 2.35
C ALA A 481 -11.62 2.13 0.89
N LYS A 482 -10.60 2.35 0.05
CA LYS A 482 -10.71 2.13 -1.39
C LYS A 482 -10.98 0.68 -1.75
N ALA A 483 -10.45 -0.29 -0.98
CA ALA A 483 -10.55 -1.72 -1.27
C ALA A 483 -10.52 -2.55 0.01
N GLY A 484 -11.24 -3.68 0.03
CA GLY A 484 -11.26 -4.63 1.14
C GLY A 484 -9.89 -5.25 1.42
N ILE A 485 -9.68 -5.73 2.66
CA ILE A 485 -8.46 -6.44 3.05
C ILE A 485 -8.80 -7.80 3.66
N ALA A 486 -7.95 -8.81 3.43
CA ALA A 486 -8.09 -10.13 3.99
C ALA A 486 -6.73 -10.72 4.37
N GLY A 487 -6.68 -11.53 5.43
CA GLY A 487 -5.45 -12.14 5.91
C GLY A 487 -4.97 -13.26 5.00
N ALA A 488 -3.65 -13.38 4.88
CA ALA A 488 -3.03 -14.53 4.25
C ALA A 488 -3.35 -15.84 5.01
N PRO A 489 -3.40 -16.98 4.31
CA PRO A 489 -3.65 -18.27 4.96
C PRO A 489 -2.53 -18.62 5.96
N MET A 490 -2.91 -19.30 7.05
CA MET A 490 -1.94 -19.71 8.09
C MET A 490 -0.95 -20.76 7.60
N GLU A 491 -1.30 -21.49 6.56
CA GLU A 491 -0.52 -22.60 5.98
C GLU A 491 0.56 -22.12 5.00
N MET A 492 0.77 -20.82 4.87
CA MET A 492 1.77 -20.24 3.99
C MET A 492 3.17 -20.71 4.42
N GLY A 493 3.87 -21.42 3.53
CA GLY A 493 5.26 -21.79 3.71
C GLY A 493 6.19 -20.58 3.63
N GLN A 494 7.40 -20.72 4.16
CA GLN A 494 8.47 -19.70 4.03
C GLN A 494 9.44 -20.03 2.89
N GLU A 495 9.12 -21.03 2.06
CA GLU A 495 9.97 -21.45 0.94
C GLU A 495 9.46 -20.87 -0.39
N GLY A 496 10.38 -20.56 -1.29
CA GLY A 496 10.08 -20.04 -2.63
C GLY A 496 10.44 -18.58 -2.77
N ILE A 497 9.89 -17.94 -3.81
CA ILE A 497 10.11 -16.50 -4.04
C ILE A 497 9.09 -15.69 -3.27
N VAL A 498 9.50 -14.49 -2.83
CA VAL A 498 8.63 -13.53 -2.15
C VAL A 498 7.89 -12.71 -3.20
N LEU A 499 6.56 -12.71 -3.16
CA LEU A 499 5.71 -11.88 -4.01
C LEU A 499 5.50 -10.48 -3.43
N GLY A 500 5.46 -10.37 -2.10
CA GLY A 500 5.16 -9.15 -1.38
C GLY A 500 4.76 -9.43 0.06
N VAL A 501 4.09 -8.45 0.67
CA VAL A 501 3.66 -8.50 2.07
C VAL A 501 2.14 -8.39 2.14
N ASN A 502 1.51 -9.27 2.92
CA ASN A 502 0.12 -9.13 3.35
C ASN A 502 0.09 -8.43 4.71
N SER A 503 -0.46 -7.23 4.75
CA SER A 503 -0.70 -6.50 5.99
C SER A 503 -2.16 -6.72 6.40
N TYR A 504 -2.37 -7.42 7.48
CA TYR A 504 -3.71 -7.72 7.98
C TYR A 504 -3.74 -7.71 9.51
N ARG A 505 -4.64 -6.92 10.10
CA ARG A 505 -4.81 -6.76 11.56
C ARG A 505 -3.51 -6.43 12.30
N GLY A 506 -2.74 -5.49 11.76
CA GLY A 506 -1.47 -5.04 12.36
C GLY A 506 -0.34 -6.08 12.29
N LYS A 507 -0.52 -7.16 11.52
CA LYS A 507 0.50 -8.17 11.29
C LYS A 507 0.90 -8.16 9.81
N ASP A 508 2.17 -7.99 9.56
CA ASP A 508 2.79 -8.16 8.26
C ASP A 508 3.25 -9.61 8.09
N THR A 509 2.87 -10.19 6.95
CA THR A 509 3.23 -11.57 6.60
C THR A 509 3.81 -11.57 5.19
N GLU A 510 5.04 -12.03 5.02
CA GLU A 510 5.63 -12.23 3.70
C GLU A 510 4.93 -13.35 2.96
N ILE A 511 4.63 -13.11 1.70
CA ILE A 511 3.91 -14.05 0.84
C ILE A 511 4.88 -14.73 -0.09
N HIS A 512 5.08 -16.01 0.15
CA HIS A 512 5.96 -16.87 -0.62
C HIS A 512 5.19 -17.69 -1.64
N LEU A 513 5.74 -17.82 -2.84
CA LEU A 513 5.22 -18.72 -3.87
C LEU A 513 6.19 -19.88 -4.05
N ALA A 514 5.76 -21.05 -3.59
CA ALA A 514 6.56 -22.27 -3.58
C ALA A 514 6.90 -22.74 -5.00
N ARG A 515 8.08 -23.34 -5.18
CA ARG A 515 8.62 -23.78 -6.45
C ARG A 515 7.67 -24.69 -7.23
N GLU A 516 7.07 -25.67 -6.56
CA GLU A 516 6.13 -26.62 -7.19
C GLU A 516 4.80 -25.97 -7.61
N ASP A 517 4.31 -25.01 -6.84
CA ASP A 517 3.07 -24.30 -7.19
C ASP A 517 3.29 -23.34 -8.35
N ARG A 518 4.50 -22.77 -8.49
CA ARG A 518 4.89 -21.94 -9.63
C ARG A 518 4.86 -22.69 -10.96
N MET A 519 5.11 -23.98 -10.96
CA MET A 519 5.04 -24.79 -12.18
C MET A 519 3.61 -24.85 -12.78
N ARG A 520 2.60 -24.40 -12.04
CA ARG A 520 1.22 -24.23 -12.52
C ARG A 520 0.92 -22.85 -13.05
N HIS A 521 1.96 -22.11 -13.41
CA HIS A 521 1.90 -20.80 -14.04
C HIS A 521 1.42 -19.68 -13.11
N PHE A 522 1.76 -18.44 -13.47
CA PHE A 522 1.40 -17.25 -12.74
C PHE A 522 0.85 -16.18 -13.69
N TYR A 523 -0.30 -15.64 -13.36
CA TYR A 523 -1.00 -14.66 -14.17
C TYR A 523 -1.11 -13.33 -13.46
N VAL A 524 -0.75 -12.24 -14.15
CA VAL A 524 -0.79 -10.88 -13.63
C VAL A 524 -1.66 -10.00 -14.53
N ILE A 525 -2.64 -9.33 -13.96
CA ILE A 525 -3.49 -8.41 -14.69
C ILE A 525 -3.67 -7.09 -13.94
N GLY A 526 -3.79 -5.99 -14.68
CA GLY A 526 -4.08 -4.67 -14.13
C GLY A 526 -3.78 -3.56 -15.12
N GLN A 527 -4.31 -2.37 -14.85
CA GLN A 527 -4.07 -1.17 -15.64
C GLN A 527 -2.59 -0.76 -15.62
N THR A 528 -2.20 0.11 -16.55
CA THR A 528 -0.84 0.68 -16.60
C THR A 528 -0.51 1.42 -15.31
N GLY A 529 0.72 1.25 -14.80
CA GLY A 529 1.20 1.94 -13.59
C GLY A 529 0.70 1.36 -12.26
N THR A 530 -0.08 0.28 -12.26
CA THR A 530 -0.64 -0.33 -11.03
C THR A 530 0.35 -1.21 -10.27
N GLY A 531 1.46 -1.65 -10.89
CA GLY A 531 2.50 -2.47 -10.24
C GLY A 531 2.75 -3.84 -10.86
N LYS A 532 2.13 -4.18 -11.99
CA LYS A 532 2.34 -5.47 -12.71
C LYS A 532 3.82 -5.76 -13.00
N THR A 533 4.47 -4.81 -13.66
CA THR A 533 5.88 -4.95 -14.03
C THR A 533 6.77 -5.07 -12.80
N ASN A 534 6.46 -4.33 -11.72
CA ASN A 534 7.24 -4.40 -10.49
C ASN A 534 7.23 -5.80 -9.85
N ILE A 535 6.09 -6.47 -9.76
CA ILE A 535 6.03 -7.83 -9.21
C ILE A 535 6.81 -8.80 -10.11
N MET A 536 6.68 -8.70 -11.44
CA MET A 536 7.43 -9.55 -12.37
C MET A 536 8.94 -9.35 -12.27
N LEU A 537 9.42 -8.11 -12.25
CA LEU A 537 10.85 -7.79 -12.13
C LEU A 537 11.46 -8.30 -10.80
N ASN A 538 10.69 -8.24 -9.72
CA ASN A 538 11.13 -8.77 -8.44
C ASN A 538 11.17 -10.31 -8.44
N MET A 539 10.23 -10.98 -9.11
CA MET A 539 10.26 -12.43 -9.31
C MET A 539 11.47 -12.84 -10.14
N ILE A 540 11.72 -12.18 -11.28
CA ILE A 540 12.87 -12.44 -12.17
C ILE A 540 14.20 -12.26 -11.42
N ALA A 541 14.34 -11.18 -10.67
CA ALA A 541 15.56 -10.91 -9.91
C ALA A 541 15.86 -12.00 -8.85
N GLN A 542 14.80 -12.52 -8.20
CA GLN A 542 14.93 -13.62 -7.25
C GLN A 542 15.31 -14.93 -7.95
N ASP A 543 14.69 -15.26 -9.09
CA ASP A 543 15.02 -16.46 -9.87
C ASP A 543 16.48 -16.46 -10.30
N ILE A 544 16.95 -15.32 -10.81
CA ILE A 544 18.35 -15.16 -11.23
C ILE A 544 19.31 -15.37 -10.06
N ARG A 545 19.01 -14.80 -8.89
CA ARG A 545 19.81 -14.97 -7.66
C ARG A 545 19.80 -16.40 -7.15
N ASN A 546 18.67 -17.08 -7.25
CA ASN A 546 18.52 -18.48 -6.87
C ASN A 546 19.21 -19.45 -7.82
N GLY A 547 19.82 -18.95 -8.91
CA GLY A 547 20.51 -19.75 -9.90
C GLY A 547 19.58 -20.47 -10.87
N ASP A 548 18.35 -20.00 -11.04
CA ASP A 548 17.38 -20.60 -11.96
C ASP A 548 17.52 -20.04 -13.39
N GLY A 549 16.98 -20.77 -14.38
CA GLY A 549 16.93 -20.36 -15.76
C GLY A 549 15.71 -19.47 -16.03
N VAL A 550 15.93 -18.37 -16.75
CA VAL A 550 14.89 -17.36 -16.99
C VAL A 550 14.89 -16.95 -18.47
N CYS A 551 13.71 -16.80 -19.04
CA CYS A 551 13.51 -16.03 -20.26
C CYS A 551 12.52 -14.90 -19.98
N TYR A 552 12.89 -13.67 -20.30
CA TYR A 552 11.98 -12.53 -20.22
C TYR A 552 11.82 -11.87 -21.58
N ILE A 553 10.60 -11.77 -22.05
CA ILE A 553 10.23 -11.12 -23.32
C ILE A 553 9.57 -9.78 -22.99
N ASP A 554 10.29 -8.69 -23.33
CA ASP A 554 9.86 -7.31 -23.10
C ASP A 554 9.61 -6.61 -24.44
N PRO A 555 8.35 -6.27 -24.75
CA PRO A 555 8.02 -5.58 -26.00
C PRO A 555 8.63 -4.18 -26.11
N HIS A 556 8.87 -3.52 -25.02
CA HIS A 556 9.35 -2.14 -24.95
C HIS A 556 10.87 -2.04 -24.71
N GLY A 557 11.45 -3.00 -24.02
CA GLY A 557 12.88 -3.10 -23.76
C GLY A 557 13.40 -2.25 -22.59
N THR A 558 12.54 -1.47 -21.95
CA THR A 558 12.94 -0.59 -20.83
C THR A 558 13.21 -1.35 -19.54
N ASP A 559 12.43 -2.39 -19.28
CA ASP A 559 12.48 -3.15 -18.03
C ASP A 559 13.68 -4.09 -17.97
N ILE A 560 14.18 -4.53 -19.12
CA ILE A 560 15.40 -5.35 -19.22
C ILE A 560 16.61 -4.63 -18.64
N GLN A 561 16.70 -3.32 -18.78
CA GLN A 561 17.81 -2.55 -18.20
C GLN A 561 17.82 -2.68 -16.66
N THR A 562 16.65 -2.66 -16.06
CA THR A 562 16.49 -2.88 -14.62
C THR A 562 16.93 -4.30 -14.22
N ILE A 563 16.60 -5.32 -15.01
CA ILE A 563 17.04 -6.70 -14.76
C ILE A 563 18.56 -6.81 -14.90
N LEU A 564 19.13 -6.29 -15.99
CA LEU A 564 20.58 -6.31 -16.23
C LEU A 564 21.35 -5.67 -15.08
N SER A 565 20.85 -4.57 -14.51
CA SER A 565 21.48 -3.90 -13.37
C SER A 565 21.52 -4.75 -12.08
N ARG A 566 20.72 -5.82 -12.01
CA ARG A 566 20.57 -6.71 -10.85
C ARG A 566 21.21 -8.07 -11.04
N ILE A 567 21.91 -8.30 -12.16
CA ILE A 567 22.60 -9.56 -12.43
C ILE A 567 23.76 -9.73 -11.44
N PRO A 568 23.79 -10.80 -10.66
CA PRO A 568 24.93 -11.10 -9.78
C PRO A 568 26.16 -11.49 -10.59
N LYS A 569 27.34 -11.22 -10.04
CA LYS A 569 28.63 -11.44 -10.75
C LYS A 569 28.81 -12.87 -11.23
N GLU A 570 28.33 -13.84 -10.47
CA GLU A 570 28.42 -15.28 -10.74
C GLU A 570 27.55 -15.71 -11.94
N ARG A 571 26.59 -14.87 -12.35
CA ARG A 571 25.66 -15.17 -13.43
C ARG A 571 25.90 -14.36 -14.71
N ILE A 572 26.93 -13.54 -14.75
CA ILE A 572 27.27 -12.69 -15.92
C ILE A 572 27.44 -13.52 -17.20
N ASP A 573 28.13 -14.67 -17.12
CA ASP A 573 28.37 -15.57 -18.27
C ASP A 573 27.13 -16.31 -18.74
N ASP A 574 26.06 -16.30 -17.98
CA ASP A 574 24.79 -16.93 -18.31
C ASP A 574 23.85 -16.01 -19.06
N VAL A 575 24.18 -14.70 -19.15
CA VAL A 575 23.30 -13.70 -19.78
C VAL A 575 23.39 -13.77 -21.29
N ILE A 576 22.22 -13.87 -21.92
CA ILE A 576 22.00 -13.72 -23.34
C ILE A 576 21.05 -12.54 -23.51
N TYR A 577 21.58 -11.40 -23.95
CA TYR A 577 20.77 -10.22 -24.25
C TYR A 577 20.49 -10.19 -25.75
N PHE A 578 19.28 -10.53 -26.15
CA PHE A 578 18.82 -10.56 -27.55
C PHE A 578 18.07 -9.28 -27.87
N ASP A 579 18.66 -8.41 -28.67
CA ASP A 579 18.07 -7.20 -29.23
C ASP A 579 18.16 -7.26 -30.78
N PRO A 580 17.09 -7.65 -31.46
CA PRO A 580 17.08 -7.68 -32.94
C PRO A 580 17.37 -6.33 -33.59
N ALA A 581 17.11 -5.23 -32.90
CA ALA A 581 17.35 -3.87 -33.38
C ALA A 581 18.82 -3.43 -33.27
N TYR A 582 19.69 -4.23 -32.66
CA TYR A 582 21.14 -3.96 -32.63
C TYR A 582 21.82 -4.45 -33.90
N THR A 583 21.94 -3.58 -34.88
CA THR A 583 22.39 -3.91 -36.24
C THR A 583 23.88 -4.16 -36.41
N PRO A 584 24.84 -3.66 -35.58
CA PRO A 584 26.26 -3.90 -35.81
C PRO A 584 26.68 -5.37 -35.69
N ARG A 585 26.05 -6.11 -34.78
CA ARG A 585 26.28 -7.54 -34.56
C ARG A 585 24.97 -8.31 -34.43
N PRO A 586 24.29 -8.57 -35.57
CA PRO A 586 22.99 -9.24 -35.54
C PRO A 586 23.13 -10.67 -35.01
N MET A 587 22.16 -11.06 -34.16
CA MET A 587 22.02 -12.42 -33.68
C MET A 587 21.01 -13.17 -34.55
N GLY A 588 21.40 -14.28 -35.15
CA GLY A 588 20.54 -15.06 -36.03
C GLY A 588 19.45 -15.81 -35.28
N LEU A 589 18.23 -15.76 -35.84
CA LEU A 589 17.08 -16.53 -35.38
C LEU A 589 16.41 -17.15 -36.60
N ASN A 590 16.83 -18.36 -36.98
CA ASN A 590 16.23 -19.07 -38.11
C ASN A 590 14.87 -19.66 -37.69
N MET A 591 13.82 -19.21 -38.36
CA MET A 591 12.46 -19.63 -38.07
C MET A 591 12.20 -21.08 -38.45
N LEU A 592 12.88 -21.62 -39.51
CA LEU A 592 12.74 -22.98 -39.99
C LEU A 592 13.66 -23.99 -39.31
N GLU A 593 14.53 -23.54 -38.43
CA GLU A 593 15.50 -24.41 -37.75
C GLU A 593 14.79 -25.41 -36.82
N TYR A 594 15.19 -26.66 -36.84
CA TYR A 594 14.76 -27.74 -35.98
C TYR A 594 15.95 -28.59 -35.55
N ASP A 595 15.80 -29.40 -34.50
CA ASP A 595 16.86 -30.35 -34.11
C ASP A 595 16.70 -31.64 -34.92
N PRO A 596 17.72 -32.04 -35.77
CA PRO A 596 17.67 -33.26 -36.55
C PRO A 596 17.42 -34.55 -35.76
N LYS A 597 17.68 -34.52 -34.43
CA LYS A 597 17.37 -35.66 -33.54
C LYS A 597 15.88 -35.87 -33.37
N TYR A 598 15.06 -34.83 -33.62
CA TYR A 598 13.63 -34.82 -33.45
C TYR A 598 12.93 -34.40 -34.73
N PRO A 599 12.88 -35.28 -35.74
CA PRO A 599 12.35 -34.94 -37.09
C PRO A 599 10.88 -34.50 -37.09
N GLU A 600 10.09 -34.89 -36.08
CA GLU A 600 8.71 -34.43 -35.86
C GLU A 600 8.64 -32.92 -35.62
N GLN A 601 9.71 -32.28 -35.23
CA GLN A 601 9.76 -30.83 -35.03
C GLN A 601 9.55 -30.08 -36.37
N LYS A 602 9.86 -30.65 -37.52
CA LYS A 602 9.54 -30.04 -38.81
C LYS A 602 8.07 -29.69 -38.93
N THR A 603 7.19 -30.66 -38.62
CA THR A 603 5.75 -30.45 -38.66
C THR A 603 5.29 -29.40 -37.69
N PHE A 604 5.86 -29.39 -36.46
CA PHE A 604 5.57 -28.37 -35.46
C PHE A 604 5.97 -26.98 -35.94
N VAL A 605 7.18 -26.79 -36.45
CA VAL A 605 7.70 -25.50 -36.95
C VAL A 605 6.82 -24.97 -38.10
N VAL A 606 6.45 -25.80 -39.06
CA VAL A 606 5.61 -25.37 -40.17
C VAL A 606 4.19 -25.00 -39.73
N ASN A 607 3.62 -25.76 -38.79
CA ASN A 607 2.32 -25.44 -38.21
C ASN A 607 2.33 -24.15 -37.40
N GLU A 608 3.38 -23.95 -36.61
CA GLU A 608 3.55 -22.74 -35.82
C GLU A 608 3.69 -21.49 -36.68
N LEU A 609 4.52 -21.55 -37.73
CA LEU A 609 4.64 -20.45 -38.68
C LEU A 609 3.33 -20.15 -39.39
N MET A 610 2.56 -21.18 -39.78
CA MET A 610 1.22 -20.96 -40.33
C MET A 610 0.29 -20.25 -39.35
N GLY A 611 0.30 -20.66 -38.07
CA GLY A 611 -0.44 -20.00 -36.99
C GLY A 611 -0.02 -18.54 -36.80
N ILE A 612 1.28 -18.28 -36.85
CA ILE A 612 1.86 -16.92 -36.75
C ILE A 612 1.40 -16.06 -37.95
N PHE A 613 1.48 -16.57 -39.17
CA PHE A 613 1.03 -15.82 -40.37
C PHE A 613 -0.47 -15.58 -40.34
N ASN A 614 -1.27 -16.60 -39.94
CA ASN A 614 -2.71 -16.41 -39.74
C ASN A 614 -3.02 -15.26 -38.79
N LYS A 615 -2.26 -15.14 -37.70
CA LYS A 615 -2.45 -14.06 -36.71
C LYS A 615 -1.99 -12.69 -37.23
N LEU A 616 -0.85 -12.63 -37.90
CA LEU A 616 -0.29 -11.37 -38.37
C LEU A 616 -0.98 -10.78 -39.60
N PHE A 617 -1.57 -11.61 -40.45
CA PHE A 617 -2.08 -11.22 -41.77
C PHE A 617 -3.55 -11.56 -42.01
N ASP A 618 -4.28 -12.06 -41.05
CA ASP A 618 -5.67 -12.52 -41.18
C ASP A 618 -5.87 -13.39 -42.45
N MET A 619 -5.15 -14.51 -42.52
CA MET A 619 -5.09 -15.38 -43.69
C MET A 619 -6.42 -16.04 -44.08
N LYS A 620 -7.44 -16.00 -43.20
CA LYS A 620 -8.82 -16.44 -43.53
C LYS A 620 -9.42 -15.60 -44.65
N VAL A 621 -9.04 -14.32 -44.74
CA VAL A 621 -9.51 -13.38 -45.75
C VAL A 621 -8.53 -13.26 -46.93
N GLY A 622 -7.23 -13.27 -46.67
CA GLY A 622 -6.19 -12.95 -47.64
C GLY A 622 -5.29 -14.11 -48.11
N GLY A 623 -5.46 -15.34 -47.58
CA GLY A 623 -4.54 -16.45 -47.85
C GLY A 623 -5.15 -17.60 -48.63
N GLY A 624 -6.22 -18.14 -48.19
CA GLY A 624 -6.89 -19.29 -48.76
C GLY A 624 -6.08 -20.61 -48.72
N ALA A 625 -6.73 -21.72 -49.13
CA ALA A 625 -6.14 -23.06 -49.08
C ALA A 625 -4.89 -23.20 -49.97
N MET A 626 -4.79 -22.46 -51.05
CA MET A 626 -3.64 -22.51 -51.98
C MET A 626 -2.37 -21.96 -51.34
N PHE A 627 -2.47 -20.80 -50.59
CA PHE A 627 -1.31 -20.29 -49.87
C PHE A 627 -0.79 -21.32 -48.86
N GLU A 628 -1.68 -21.88 -48.04
CA GLU A 628 -1.31 -22.88 -47.05
C GLU A 628 -0.63 -24.09 -47.69
N GLN A 629 -1.18 -24.60 -48.78
CA GLN A 629 -0.68 -25.80 -49.47
C GLN A 629 0.73 -25.55 -50.03
N TYR A 630 0.95 -24.45 -50.75
CA TYR A 630 2.24 -24.15 -51.36
C TYR A 630 3.27 -23.75 -50.33
N PHE A 631 2.88 -22.94 -49.32
CA PHE A 631 3.78 -22.58 -48.23
C PHE A 631 4.28 -23.81 -47.46
N ARG A 632 3.35 -24.70 -47.04
CA ARG A 632 3.71 -25.91 -46.29
C ARG A 632 4.67 -26.80 -47.07
N ASN A 633 4.38 -27.08 -48.36
CA ASN A 633 5.22 -27.94 -49.16
C ASN A 633 6.57 -27.30 -49.52
N SER A 634 6.62 -25.99 -49.71
CA SER A 634 7.90 -25.26 -49.87
C SER A 634 8.73 -25.34 -48.60
N ALA A 635 8.15 -25.04 -47.41
CA ALA A 635 8.84 -25.10 -46.14
C ALA A 635 9.35 -26.51 -45.83
N PHE A 636 8.55 -27.55 -46.01
CA PHE A 636 8.98 -28.93 -45.83
C PHE A 636 10.11 -29.30 -46.82
N LEU A 637 10.03 -28.93 -48.10
CA LEU A 637 11.07 -29.22 -49.07
C LEU A 637 12.39 -28.54 -48.70
N VAL A 638 12.34 -27.27 -48.27
CA VAL A 638 13.52 -26.51 -47.86
C VAL A 638 14.15 -27.16 -46.63
N MET A 639 13.37 -27.61 -45.65
CA MET A 639 13.82 -28.26 -44.44
C MET A 639 14.34 -29.69 -44.60
N GLU A 640 14.11 -30.36 -45.76
CA GLU A 640 14.66 -31.70 -46.03
C GLU A 640 16.20 -31.69 -46.22
N ASP A 641 16.76 -30.60 -46.73
CA ASP A 641 18.19 -30.39 -46.89
C ASP A 641 18.59 -29.01 -46.36
N PRO A 642 18.78 -28.87 -45.03
CA PRO A 642 19.12 -27.58 -44.45
C PRO A 642 20.47 -27.00 -44.93
N GLU A 643 21.43 -27.84 -45.31
CA GLU A 643 22.77 -27.45 -45.70
C GLU A 643 22.80 -26.54 -46.92
N SER A 644 21.87 -26.74 -47.89
CA SER A 644 21.79 -25.93 -49.12
C SER A 644 20.90 -24.68 -48.94
N GLY A 645 20.60 -24.31 -47.73
CA GLY A 645 19.76 -23.17 -47.38
C GLY A 645 18.36 -23.60 -46.83
N SER A 646 18.00 -23.08 -45.64
CA SER A 646 16.73 -23.40 -45.01
C SER A 646 16.25 -22.20 -44.20
N THR A 647 15.91 -21.10 -44.89
CA THR A 647 15.34 -19.90 -44.30
C THR A 647 14.11 -19.45 -45.07
N LEU A 648 13.46 -18.35 -44.69
CA LEU A 648 12.32 -17.80 -45.42
C LEU A 648 12.68 -17.41 -46.84
N LEU A 649 13.94 -17.11 -47.17
CA LEU A 649 14.43 -16.80 -48.48
C LEU A 649 14.28 -18.01 -49.43
N GLU A 650 14.68 -19.17 -48.98
CA GLU A 650 14.64 -20.40 -49.81
C GLU A 650 13.21 -20.88 -50.07
N ILE A 651 12.20 -20.51 -49.26
CA ILE A 651 10.80 -20.79 -49.54
C ILE A 651 10.37 -20.11 -50.85
N THR A 652 10.69 -18.84 -51.03
CA THR A 652 10.36 -18.11 -52.26
C THR A 652 11.19 -18.61 -53.42
N ARG A 653 12.42 -19.02 -53.19
CA ARG A 653 13.32 -19.58 -54.20
C ARG A 653 12.80 -20.91 -54.77
N VAL A 654 12.32 -21.82 -53.95
CA VAL A 654 11.73 -23.11 -54.40
C VAL A 654 10.57 -22.87 -55.33
N LEU A 655 9.80 -21.80 -55.21
CA LEU A 655 8.67 -21.47 -56.06
C LEU A 655 9.10 -20.87 -57.40
N GLY A 656 10.12 -20.01 -57.43
CA GLY A 656 10.51 -19.25 -58.60
C GLY A 656 11.70 -19.82 -59.40
N ASP A 657 12.60 -20.59 -58.74
CA ASP A 657 13.84 -21.14 -59.33
C ASP A 657 13.69 -22.66 -59.49
N LYS A 658 13.59 -23.14 -60.79
CA LYS A 658 13.42 -24.54 -61.07
C LYS A 658 14.67 -25.35 -60.74
N GLU A 659 15.88 -24.82 -61.01
CA GLU A 659 17.11 -25.55 -60.79
C GLU A 659 17.32 -25.78 -59.29
N PHE A 660 17.07 -24.75 -58.49
CA PHE A 660 17.13 -24.88 -57.05
C PHE A 660 16.06 -25.87 -56.51
N ARG A 661 14.86 -25.83 -57.04
CA ARG A 661 13.78 -26.76 -56.67
C ARG A 661 14.16 -28.20 -57.02
N ASP A 662 14.69 -28.45 -58.21
CA ASP A 662 15.11 -29.76 -58.63
C ASP A 662 16.28 -30.30 -57.80
N MET A 663 17.23 -29.46 -57.46
CA MET A 663 18.31 -29.78 -56.52
C MET A 663 17.74 -30.22 -55.15
N LYS A 664 16.80 -29.47 -54.59
CA LYS A 664 16.14 -29.81 -53.32
C LYS A 664 15.34 -31.11 -53.44
N LEU A 665 14.59 -31.31 -54.53
CA LEU A 665 13.82 -32.53 -54.79
C LEU A 665 14.69 -33.77 -54.91
N ALA A 666 15.88 -33.65 -55.50
CA ALA A 666 16.84 -34.71 -55.54
C ALA A 666 17.28 -35.23 -54.18
N LYS A 667 17.44 -34.34 -53.22
CA LYS A 667 17.83 -34.64 -51.85
C LYS A 667 16.64 -34.96 -50.91
N CYS A 668 15.42 -34.63 -51.31
CA CYS A 668 14.21 -34.88 -50.53
C CYS A 668 13.97 -36.37 -50.35
N LYS A 669 13.74 -36.82 -49.14
CA LYS A 669 13.45 -38.21 -48.78
C LYS A 669 11.96 -38.50 -48.70
N ASN A 670 11.13 -37.48 -48.49
CA ASN A 670 9.70 -37.63 -48.29
C ASN A 670 8.94 -37.78 -49.63
N PRO A 671 8.32 -38.95 -49.92
CA PRO A 671 7.66 -39.20 -51.20
C PRO A 671 6.42 -38.33 -51.41
N ILE A 672 5.76 -37.91 -50.34
CA ILE A 672 4.52 -37.09 -50.41
C ILE A 672 4.91 -35.67 -50.91
N ILE A 673 6.00 -35.11 -50.38
CA ILE A 673 6.49 -33.81 -50.82
C ILE A 673 6.92 -33.88 -52.27
N LYS A 674 7.67 -34.92 -52.67
CA LYS A 674 8.03 -35.13 -54.04
C LYS A 674 6.83 -35.21 -54.99
N GLN A 675 5.82 -36.02 -54.63
CA GLN A 675 4.62 -36.18 -55.44
C GLN A 675 3.86 -34.87 -55.60
N PHE A 676 3.77 -34.05 -54.49
CA PHE A 676 3.16 -32.74 -54.59
C PHE A 676 3.84 -31.88 -55.67
N TRP A 677 5.14 -31.77 -55.65
CA TRP A 677 5.88 -30.92 -56.59
C TRP A 677 5.83 -31.46 -58.04
N ILE A 678 5.91 -32.79 -58.29
CA ILE A 678 5.68 -33.39 -59.58
C ILE A 678 4.29 -33.06 -60.12
N SER A 679 3.26 -33.18 -59.26
CA SER A 679 1.86 -32.89 -59.68
C SER A 679 1.68 -31.39 -59.94
N ALA A 680 2.32 -30.50 -59.10
CA ALA A 680 2.25 -29.07 -59.29
C ALA A 680 2.88 -28.64 -60.63
N GLU A 681 4.04 -29.19 -60.99
CA GLU A 681 4.66 -28.93 -62.29
C GLU A 681 3.83 -29.42 -63.47
N GLN A 682 3.22 -30.61 -63.37
CA GLN A 682 2.39 -31.18 -64.46
C GLN A 682 1.05 -30.40 -64.62
N THR A 683 0.47 -29.90 -63.56
CA THR A 683 -0.85 -29.29 -63.60
C THR A 683 -0.77 -27.78 -63.92
N THR A 684 0.24 -27.09 -63.46
CA THR A 684 0.32 -25.62 -63.53
C THR A 684 1.42 -25.12 -64.44
N GLY A 685 2.46 -25.92 -64.72
CA GLY A 685 3.66 -25.51 -65.46
C GLY A 685 4.50 -24.49 -64.69
N ASP A 686 5.79 -24.36 -65.06
CA ASP A 686 6.74 -23.49 -64.37
C ASP A 686 6.33 -22.00 -64.34
N GLN A 687 5.76 -21.49 -65.43
CA GLN A 687 5.28 -20.10 -65.50
C GLN A 687 4.12 -19.81 -64.57
N SER A 688 3.28 -20.76 -64.34
CA SER A 688 2.15 -20.62 -63.42
C SER A 688 2.58 -20.77 -61.96
N LEU A 689 3.57 -21.63 -61.69
CA LEU A 689 4.19 -21.69 -60.34
C LEU A 689 4.83 -20.35 -59.95
N ALA A 690 5.52 -19.69 -60.91
CA ALA A 690 6.09 -18.37 -60.69
C ALA A 690 5.06 -17.30 -60.33
N ASN A 691 3.80 -17.45 -60.71
CA ASN A 691 2.71 -16.55 -60.30
C ASN A 691 2.35 -16.63 -58.82
N PHE A 692 2.71 -17.72 -58.15
CA PHE A 692 2.50 -17.85 -56.70
C PHE A 692 3.59 -17.16 -55.87
N VAL A 693 4.76 -16.88 -56.47
CA VAL A 693 5.89 -16.22 -55.82
C VAL A 693 5.46 -14.89 -55.18
N PRO A 694 4.89 -13.92 -55.94
CA PRO A 694 4.46 -12.65 -55.34
C PRO A 694 3.38 -12.81 -54.25
N TYR A 695 2.52 -13.79 -54.39
CA TYR A 695 1.45 -14.05 -53.43
C TYR A 695 1.98 -14.58 -52.10
N ILE A 696 3.01 -15.43 -52.11
CA ILE A 696 3.64 -15.97 -50.92
C ILE A 696 4.69 -15.00 -50.38
N SER A 697 5.56 -14.46 -51.25
CA SER A 697 6.63 -13.56 -50.86
C SER A 697 6.13 -12.29 -50.22
N SER A 698 4.98 -11.76 -50.67
CA SER A 698 4.35 -10.57 -50.06
C SER A 698 4.13 -10.67 -48.54
N LYS A 699 4.04 -11.88 -48.00
CA LYS A 699 3.91 -12.10 -46.56
C LYS A 699 5.28 -12.08 -45.84
N PHE A 700 6.36 -12.27 -46.57
CA PHE A 700 7.73 -12.26 -46.02
C PHE A 700 8.48 -10.98 -46.33
N ASP A 701 8.06 -10.23 -47.34
CA ASP A 701 8.76 -9.03 -47.81
C ASP A 701 9.04 -8.01 -46.70
N ASN A 702 8.08 -7.84 -45.78
CA ASN A 702 8.25 -6.97 -44.64
C ASN A 702 9.43 -7.38 -43.73
N PHE A 703 9.83 -8.63 -43.75
CA PHE A 703 10.91 -9.16 -42.90
C PHE A 703 12.22 -9.28 -43.69
N ILE A 704 12.13 -9.72 -44.95
CA ILE A 704 13.29 -9.97 -45.80
C ILE A 704 13.91 -8.68 -46.33
N SER A 705 13.05 -7.72 -46.71
CA SER A 705 13.50 -6.41 -47.21
C SER A 705 13.91 -5.41 -46.10
N ASN A 706 13.52 -5.68 -44.87
CA ASN A 706 13.83 -4.80 -43.75
C ASN A 706 15.31 -4.94 -43.32
N ASP A 707 16.05 -3.85 -43.32
CA ASP A 707 17.48 -3.81 -43.02
C ASP A 707 17.85 -4.26 -41.60
N ILE A 708 16.89 -4.20 -40.65
CA ILE A 708 17.08 -4.69 -39.29
C ILE A 708 16.72 -6.17 -39.19
N MET A 709 15.63 -6.60 -39.81
CA MET A 709 15.10 -7.97 -39.68
C MET A 709 15.89 -8.96 -40.56
N ARG A 710 16.25 -8.56 -41.79
CA ARG A 710 16.95 -9.42 -42.74
C ARG A 710 18.16 -10.13 -42.12
N PRO A 711 19.14 -9.45 -41.53
CA PRO A 711 20.30 -10.12 -40.94
C PRO A 711 19.98 -10.95 -39.70
N VAL A 712 18.79 -10.84 -39.12
CA VAL A 712 18.35 -11.69 -38.01
C VAL A 712 17.69 -12.97 -38.51
N VAL A 713 16.74 -12.87 -39.44
CA VAL A 713 15.86 -14.00 -39.84
C VAL A 713 16.40 -14.84 -40.99
N LEU A 714 17.39 -14.36 -41.73
CA LEU A 714 17.98 -15.07 -42.88
C LEU A 714 19.32 -15.73 -42.61
N GLN A 715 19.84 -15.67 -41.38
CA GLN A 715 20.99 -16.50 -40.98
C GLN A 715 20.60 -17.98 -41.01
N GLN A 716 21.47 -18.84 -41.53
CA GLN A 716 21.23 -20.29 -41.67
C GLN A 716 21.01 -20.99 -40.34
N ASN A 717 21.75 -20.57 -39.31
CA ASN A 717 21.66 -21.14 -37.96
C ASN A 717 21.29 -20.07 -36.95
N SER A 718 20.46 -20.43 -36.00
CA SER A 718 20.25 -19.58 -34.82
C SER A 718 21.47 -19.59 -33.93
N VAL A 719 21.73 -18.46 -33.27
CA VAL A 719 22.94 -18.30 -32.44
C VAL A 719 22.85 -18.99 -31.09
N PHE A 720 21.66 -19.36 -30.68
CA PHE A 720 21.44 -20.05 -29.41
C PHE A 720 20.46 -21.23 -29.55
N ASN A 721 20.74 -22.27 -28.78
CA ASN A 721 19.89 -23.44 -28.69
C ASN A 721 18.98 -23.32 -27.47
N PHE A 722 17.66 -23.24 -27.68
CA PHE A 722 16.67 -23.03 -26.60
C PHE A 722 16.64 -24.19 -25.61
N ARG A 723 16.86 -25.45 -26.06
CA ARG A 723 16.94 -26.60 -25.18
C ARG A 723 18.13 -26.46 -24.21
N LYS A 724 19.28 -26.06 -24.75
CA LYS A 724 20.51 -25.84 -23.95
C LYS A 724 20.31 -24.66 -22.98
N ILE A 725 19.67 -23.57 -23.40
CA ILE A 725 19.31 -22.44 -22.55
C ILE A 725 18.53 -22.91 -21.33
N MET A 726 17.53 -23.77 -21.53
CA MET A 726 16.70 -24.28 -20.45
C MET A 726 17.48 -25.24 -19.53
N ASP A 727 18.24 -26.16 -20.11
CA ASP A 727 18.95 -27.19 -19.37
C ASP A 727 20.16 -26.66 -18.60
N GLU A 728 20.83 -25.61 -19.10
CA GLU A 728 21.96 -24.93 -18.46
C GLU A 728 21.53 -23.74 -17.59
N LYS A 729 20.23 -23.52 -17.41
CA LYS A 729 19.68 -22.40 -16.59
C LYS A 729 20.18 -21.03 -17.04
N LYS A 730 20.31 -20.77 -18.36
CA LYS A 730 20.72 -19.48 -18.87
C LYS A 730 19.65 -18.40 -18.64
N ILE A 731 20.09 -17.15 -18.76
CA ILE A 731 19.24 -15.96 -18.60
C ILE A 731 19.09 -15.33 -19.98
N LEU A 732 17.94 -15.56 -20.63
CA LEU A 732 17.63 -14.99 -21.94
C LEU A 732 16.75 -13.74 -21.77
N LEU A 733 17.28 -12.58 -22.07
CA LEU A 733 16.58 -11.31 -22.01
C LEU A 733 16.31 -10.81 -23.43
N VAL A 734 15.05 -10.76 -23.81
CA VAL A 734 14.59 -10.45 -25.18
C VAL A 734 14.00 -9.04 -25.21
N ASN A 735 14.75 -8.15 -25.82
CA ASN A 735 14.31 -6.77 -26.08
C ASN A 735 13.68 -6.68 -27.47
N LEU A 736 12.37 -6.65 -27.57
CA LEU A 736 11.71 -6.55 -28.87
C LEU A 736 11.71 -5.14 -29.45
N SER A 737 12.14 -4.13 -28.69
CA SER A 737 12.30 -2.74 -29.15
C SER A 737 11.19 -2.28 -30.11
N LYS A 738 9.92 -2.50 -29.75
CA LYS A 738 8.74 -2.28 -30.61
C LYS A 738 8.76 -0.94 -31.33
N GLY A 739 9.27 0.13 -30.68
CA GLY A 739 9.43 1.45 -31.28
C GLY A 739 10.46 1.50 -32.45
N ARG A 740 11.42 0.56 -32.54
CA ARG A 740 12.42 0.48 -33.60
C ARG A 740 12.10 -0.57 -34.66
N LEU A 741 11.56 -1.72 -34.21
CA LEU A 741 11.21 -2.82 -35.11
C LEU A 741 9.86 -2.63 -35.81
N GLY A 742 8.95 -1.89 -35.18
CA GLY A 742 7.53 -1.84 -35.53
C GLY A 742 6.77 -3.07 -35.01
N ASP A 743 5.44 -2.92 -34.88
CA ASP A 743 4.57 -3.90 -34.25
C ASP A 743 4.66 -5.29 -34.89
N ILE A 744 4.57 -5.37 -36.21
CA ILE A 744 4.54 -6.66 -36.94
C ILE A 744 5.83 -7.44 -36.74
N ASN A 745 6.99 -6.77 -36.83
CA ASN A 745 8.29 -7.40 -36.66
C ASN A 745 8.55 -7.85 -35.23
N ALA A 746 8.22 -6.99 -34.25
CA ALA A 746 8.33 -7.32 -32.82
C ALA A 746 7.44 -8.51 -32.44
N ASN A 747 6.19 -8.51 -32.90
CA ASN A 747 5.27 -9.62 -32.67
C ASN A 747 5.74 -10.91 -33.35
N LEU A 748 6.24 -10.85 -34.59
CA LEU A 748 6.81 -12.02 -35.30
C LEU A 748 7.95 -12.68 -34.49
N ILE A 749 8.93 -11.90 -34.09
CA ILE A 749 10.05 -12.41 -33.26
C ILE A 749 9.55 -13.01 -31.94
N GLY A 750 8.65 -12.31 -31.23
CA GLY A 750 8.10 -12.78 -29.97
C GLY A 750 7.33 -14.11 -30.12
N LEU A 751 6.49 -14.23 -31.16
CA LEU A 751 5.74 -15.45 -31.47
C LEU A 751 6.67 -16.62 -31.81
N VAL A 752 7.69 -16.39 -32.66
CA VAL A 752 8.68 -17.41 -33.01
C VAL A 752 9.46 -17.88 -31.79
N LEU A 753 9.88 -16.96 -30.93
CA LEU A 753 10.60 -17.29 -29.68
C LEU A 753 9.76 -18.16 -28.75
N VAL A 754 8.49 -17.82 -28.55
CA VAL A 754 7.58 -18.61 -27.71
C VAL A 754 7.40 -20.02 -28.30
N GLY A 755 7.20 -20.14 -29.62
CA GLY A 755 7.11 -21.45 -30.30
C GLY A 755 8.39 -22.27 -30.15
N LYS A 756 9.58 -21.65 -30.29
CA LYS A 756 10.88 -22.32 -30.11
C LYS A 756 11.12 -22.79 -28.66
N ILE A 757 10.73 -21.98 -27.68
CA ILE A 757 10.79 -22.35 -26.26
C ILE A 757 9.85 -23.51 -25.95
N GLN A 758 8.64 -23.49 -26.51
CA GLN A 758 7.71 -24.61 -26.38
C GLN A 758 8.29 -25.89 -26.97
N MET A 759 8.82 -25.84 -28.20
CA MET A 759 9.44 -26.98 -28.86
C MET A 759 10.61 -27.53 -28.03
N ALA A 760 11.45 -26.65 -27.47
CA ALA A 760 12.51 -27.04 -26.57
C ALA A 760 12.00 -27.71 -25.30
N ALA A 761 10.92 -27.20 -24.70
CA ALA A 761 10.29 -27.81 -23.53
C ALA A 761 9.76 -29.20 -23.86
N LEU A 762 9.01 -29.37 -24.96
CA LEU A 762 8.45 -30.66 -25.39
C LEU A 762 9.56 -31.69 -25.67
N SER A 763 10.70 -31.27 -26.19
CA SER A 763 11.83 -32.17 -26.44
C SER A 763 12.44 -32.77 -25.15
N ARG A 764 12.10 -32.22 -23.97
CA ARG A 764 12.52 -32.78 -22.68
C ARG A 764 11.83 -34.10 -22.30
N VAL A 765 10.97 -34.63 -23.18
CA VAL A 765 10.39 -35.97 -23.02
C VAL A 765 11.48 -37.06 -22.86
N ASP A 766 12.66 -36.87 -23.42
CA ASP A 766 13.82 -37.73 -23.29
C ASP A 766 14.47 -37.73 -21.88
N MET A 767 14.07 -36.78 -21.04
CA MET A 767 14.53 -36.65 -19.65
C MET A 767 13.53 -37.18 -18.61
N PHE A 768 12.42 -37.77 -19.01
CA PHE A 768 11.48 -38.32 -18.04
C PHE A 768 12.15 -39.36 -17.13
N GLY A 769 11.94 -39.21 -15.82
CA GLY A 769 12.60 -40.03 -14.80
C GLY A 769 14.01 -39.54 -14.39
N LYS A 770 14.50 -38.45 -14.98
CA LYS A 770 15.76 -37.78 -14.60
C LYS A 770 15.46 -36.38 -14.04
N PRO A 771 16.35 -35.82 -13.21
CA PRO A 771 16.20 -34.44 -12.74
C PRO A 771 16.18 -33.45 -13.92
N MET A 772 15.14 -32.64 -13.99
CA MET A 772 15.02 -31.54 -14.93
C MET A 772 15.09 -30.20 -14.19
N ASN A 773 15.83 -29.26 -14.74
CA ASN A 773 15.90 -27.92 -14.22
C ASN A 773 14.65 -27.13 -14.54
N ASP A 774 14.17 -26.36 -13.55
CA ASP A 774 13.06 -25.42 -13.75
C ASP A 774 13.51 -24.30 -14.66
N PHE A 775 12.58 -23.87 -15.50
CA PHE A 775 12.78 -22.72 -16.37
C PHE A 775 11.55 -21.83 -16.34
N TYR A 776 11.77 -20.53 -16.13
CA TYR A 776 10.72 -19.54 -15.96
C TYR A 776 10.66 -18.62 -17.18
N LEU A 777 9.54 -18.72 -17.93
CA LEU A 777 9.26 -17.84 -19.04
C LEU A 777 8.35 -16.70 -18.59
N TYR A 778 8.82 -15.49 -18.68
CA TYR A 778 8.10 -14.26 -18.36
C TYR A 778 7.76 -13.51 -19.64
N ILE A 779 6.50 -13.12 -19.78
CA ILE A 779 6.03 -12.37 -20.94
C ILE A 779 5.21 -11.19 -20.46
N ASP A 780 5.69 -9.99 -20.69
CA ASP A 780 4.88 -8.79 -20.54
C ASP A 780 4.12 -8.49 -21.84
N GLU A 781 2.99 -7.79 -21.72
CA GLU A 781 2.06 -7.54 -22.82
C GLU A 781 1.75 -8.84 -23.63
N PHE A 782 1.41 -9.87 -22.89
CA PHE A 782 1.24 -11.26 -23.35
C PHE A 782 0.35 -11.40 -24.60
N GLN A 783 -0.68 -10.57 -24.77
CA GLN A 783 -1.58 -10.59 -25.93
C GLN A 783 -0.88 -10.43 -27.28
N ASN A 784 0.31 -9.81 -27.28
CA ASN A 784 1.08 -9.56 -28.51
C ASN A 784 1.76 -10.83 -29.06
N VAL A 785 1.99 -11.81 -28.18
CA VAL A 785 2.79 -13.02 -28.52
C VAL A 785 2.01 -14.33 -28.30
N THR A 786 0.68 -14.27 -28.40
CA THR A 786 -0.19 -15.44 -28.21
C THR A 786 -0.47 -16.14 -29.54
N THR A 787 -0.22 -17.46 -29.61
CA THR A 787 -0.71 -18.38 -30.63
C THR A 787 -1.53 -19.47 -29.98
N ASP A 788 -2.17 -20.31 -30.80
CA ASP A 788 -2.88 -21.52 -30.32
C ASP A 788 -1.95 -22.44 -29.50
N SER A 789 -0.65 -22.41 -29.78
CA SER A 789 0.36 -23.19 -29.10
C SER A 789 0.50 -22.82 -27.63
N ILE A 790 0.24 -21.58 -27.27
CA ILE A 790 0.24 -21.13 -25.86
C ILE A 790 -0.80 -21.87 -25.02
N ALA A 791 -1.97 -22.17 -25.59
CA ALA A 791 -2.98 -22.97 -24.88
C ALA A 791 -2.42 -24.36 -24.49
N SER A 792 -1.60 -24.94 -25.38
CA SER A 792 -0.91 -26.22 -25.13
C SER A 792 0.19 -26.06 -24.08
N ILE A 793 0.96 -24.94 -24.11
CA ILE A 793 1.94 -24.65 -23.04
C ILE A 793 1.24 -24.61 -21.69
N LEU A 794 0.17 -23.83 -21.56
CA LEU A 794 -0.57 -23.68 -20.30
C LEU A 794 -1.12 -25.01 -19.75
N SER A 795 -1.43 -25.98 -20.61
CA SER A 795 -1.97 -27.27 -20.18
C SER A 795 -0.92 -28.33 -19.90
N GLU A 796 0.25 -28.29 -20.58
CA GLU A 796 1.18 -29.41 -20.60
C GLU A 796 2.61 -29.09 -20.10
N ALA A 797 3.06 -27.83 -20.15
CA ALA A 797 4.45 -27.44 -19.93
C ALA A 797 4.98 -27.73 -18.52
N ARG A 798 4.10 -27.84 -17.53
CA ARG A 798 4.46 -28.26 -16.18
C ARG A 798 5.26 -29.57 -16.15
N LYS A 799 4.88 -30.54 -16.98
CA LYS A 799 5.53 -31.86 -17.06
C LYS A 799 7.00 -31.75 -17.51
N TYR A 800 7.32 -30.68 -18.23
CA TYR A 800 8.63 -30.39 -18.80
C TYR A 800 9.38 -29.32 -18.00
N ARG A 801 8.92 -29.01 -16.79
CA ARG A 801 9.49 -28.01 -15.86
C ARG A 801 9.65 -26.61 -16.48
N LEU A 802 8.65 -26.20 -17.30
CA LEU A 802 8.51 -24.85 -17.82
C LEU A 802 7.34 -24.15 -17.15
N SER A 803 7.63 -23.05 -16.45
CA SER A 803 6.63 -22.18 -15.83
C SER A 803 6.42 -20.93 -16.67
N LEU A 804 5.17 -20.62 -16.96
CA LEU A 804 4.77 -19.43 -17.70
C LEU A 804 4.26 -18.35 -16.70
N ASN A 805 4.88 -17.19 -16.74
CA ASN A 805 4.50 -16.03 -15.94
C ASN A 805 4.11 -14.90 -16.91
N ILE A 806 2.84 -14.57 -16.98
CA ILE A 806 2.28 -13.71 -18.01
C ILE A 806 1.58 -12.49 -17.43
N ALA A 807 1.77 -11.35 -18.07
CA ALA A 807 1.11 -10.12 -17.69
C ALA A 807 0.44 -9.44 -18.89
N HIS A 808 -0.73 -8.84 -18.67
CA HIS A 808 -1.39 -7.95 -19.62
C HIS A 808 -2.35 -6.98 -18.93
N GLN A 809 -3.00 -6.10 -19.72
CA GLN A 809 -3.72 -4.97 -19.15
C GLN A 809 -5.21 -5.23 -18.93
N TYR A 810 -5.90 -5.87 -19.88
CA TYR A 810 -7.34 -6.18 -19.81
C TYR A 810 -7.71 -7.42 -20.59
N ILE A 811 -8.71 -8.17 -20.11
CA ILE A 811 -9.07 -9.53 -20.55
C ILE A 811 -9.57 -9.56 -22.00
N THR A 812 -10.24 -8.50 -22.46
CA THR A 812 -10.79 -8.44 -23.83
C THR A 812 -9.72 -8.41 -24.93
N GLN A 813 -8.44 -8.20 -24.58
CA GLN A 813 -7.31 -8.35 -25.52
C GLN A 813 -7.03 -9.81 -25.91
N LEU A 814 -7.52 -10.78 -25.13
CA LEU A 814 -7.27 -12.19 -25.37
C LEU A 814 -8.37 -12.80 -26.22
N GLU A 815 -7.97 -13.58 -27.23
CA GLU A 815 -8.90 -14.44 -27.94
C GLU A 815 -9.56 -15.43 -26.98
N GLU A 816 -10.83 -15.79 -27.22
CA GLU A 816 -11.64 -16.62 -26.33
C GLU A 816 -10.96 -17.95 -25.96
N LYS A 817 -10.30 -18.60 -26.92
CA LYS A 817 -9.54 -19.84 -26.71
C LYS A 817 -8.40 -19.67 -25.73
N ILE A 818 -7.64 -18.58 -25.86
CA ILE A 818 -6.51 -18.26 -24.98
C ILE A 818 -7.02 -17.85 -23.59
N LYS A 819 -8.06 -17.03 -23.54
CA LYS A 819 -8.72 -16.65 -22.29
C LYS A 819 -9.11 -17.88 -21.48
N ASN A 820 -9.82 -18.82 -22.12
CA ASN A 820 -10.26 -20.06 -21.48
C ASN A 820 -9.07 -20.92 -21.01
N ALA A 821 -7.99 -20.99 -21.80
CA ALA A 821 -6.79 -21.71 -21.43
C ALA A 821 -6.09 -21.08 -20.21
N VAL A 822 -5.98 -19.75 -20.16
CA VAL A 822 -5.39 -19.01 -19.02
C VAL A 822 -6.20 -19.28 -17.75
N PHE A 823 -7.50 -18.98 -17.75
CA PHE A 823 -8.33 -19.09 -16.55
C PHE A 823 -8.64 -20.53 -16.12
N GLY A 824 -8.41 -21.51 -17.00
CA GLY A 824 -8.56 -22.93 -16.71
C GLY A 824 -7.31 -23.61 -16.16
N ASN A 825 -6.11 -23.14 -16.51
CA ASN A 825 -4.85 -23.84 -16.22
C ASN A 825 -3.91 -23.08 -15.29
N VAL A 826 -4.05 -21.74 -15.17
CA VAL A 826 -3.19 -20.96 -14.27
C VAL A 826 -3.55 -21.25 -12.82
N GLY A 827 -2.55 -21.65 -12.04
CA GLY A 827 -2.72 -22.01 -10.63
C GLY A 827 -2.74 -20.81 -9.68
N SER A 828 -2.07 -19.72 -10.06
CA SER A 828 -1.95 -18.53 -9.19
C SER A 828 -2.07 -17.25 -10.01
N MET A 829 -2.78 -16.26 -9.45
CA MET A 829 -2.97 -14.97 -10.12
C MET A 829 -2.85 -13.80 -9.15
N ALA A 830 -2.30 -12.70 -9.68
CA ALA A 830 -2.27 -11.40 -9.03
C ALA A 830 -3.12 -10.40 -9.84
N VAL A 831 -4.15 -9.87 -9.22
CA VAL A 831 -5.07 -8.92 -9.83
C VAL A 831 -4.85 -7.55 -9.19
N PHE A 832 -4.27 -6.63 -9.95
CA PHE A 832 -4.19 -5.22 -9.63
C PHE A 832 -5.48 -4.52 -10.04
N ARG A 833 -5.54 -3.19 -9.88
CA ARG A 833 -6.70 -2.41 -10.32
C ARG A 833 -6.96 -2.62 -11.82
N VAL A 834 -8.20 -2.98 -12.15
CA VAL A 834 -8.69 -3.15 -13.53
C VAL A 834 -9.98 -2.36 -13.78
N GLY A 835 -10.42 -2.29 -15.01
CA GLY A 835 -11.72 -1.71 -15.38
C GLY A 835 -12.90 -2.55 -14.88
N THR A 836 -14.09 -1.97 -14.90
CA THR A 836 -15.32 -2.57 -14.34
C THR A 836 -15.68 -3.90 -15.00
N GLU A 837 -15.51 -4.02 -16.31
CA GLU A 837 -15.83 -5.25 -17.06
C GLU A 837 -14.94 -6.42 -16.63
N ASP A 838 -13.62 -6.17 -16.57
CA ASP A 838 -12.66 -7.17 -16.11
C ASP A 838 -12.84 -7.51 -14.62
N ALA A 839 -13.15 -6.50 -13.78
CA ALA A 839 -13.44 -6.72 -12.38
C ALA A 839 -14.66 -7.63 -12.17
N THR A 840 -15.73 -7.41 -12.96
CA THR A 840 -16.94 -8.26 -12.92
C THR A 840 -16.63 -9.70 -13.34
N PHE A 841 -15.81 -9.89 -14.37
CA PHE A 841 -15.38 -11.23 -14.81
C PHE A 841 -14.54 -11.92 -13.72
N LEU A 842 -13.58 -11.20 -13.13
CA LEU A 842 -12.65 -11.74 -12.15
C LEU A 842 -13.29 -11.99 -10.78
N GLU A 843 -14.39 -11.31 -10.46
CA GLU A 843 -15.07 -11.41 -9.17
C GLU A 843 -15.37 -12.87 -8.77
N SER A 844 -15.72 -13.71 -9.73
CA SER A 844 -15.99 -15.14 -9.50
C SER A 844 -14.81 -15.90 -8.88
N LYS A 845 -13.58 -15.45 -9.09
CA LYS A 845 -12.35 -16.03 -8.54
C LYS A 845 -12.01 -15.50 -7.14
N PHE A 846 -12.61 -14.38 -6.74
CA PHE A 846 -12.30 -13.68 -5.50
C PHE A 846 -13.45 -13.68 -4.48
N LYS A 847 -14.68 -14.00 -4.88
CA LYS A 847 -15.81 -14.20 -3.98
C LYS A 847 -15.59 -15.42 -3.04
N PRO A 848 -16.08 -15.36 -1.80
CA PRO A 848 -16.82 -14.25 -1.18
C PRO A 848 -15.91 -13.16 -0.56
N THR A 849 -14.58 -13.26 -0.69
CA THR A 849 -13.63 -12.40 0.04
C THR A 849 -13.59 -10.97 -0.50
N PHE A 850 -13.62 -10.81 -1.83
CA PHE A 850 -13.55 -9.51 -2.49
C PHE A 850 -14.60 -9.40 -3.60
N SER A 851 -15.16 -8.19 -3.73
CA SER A 851 -16.12 -7.82 -4.75
C SER A 851 -15.45 -7.21 -5.99
N ALA A 852 -16.21 -7.06 -7.09
CA ALA A 852 -15.75 -6.31 -8.25
C ALA A 852 -15.39 -4.85 -7.92
N GLN A 853 -16.11 -4.22 -6.99
CA GLN A 853 -15.82 -2.86 -6.54
C GLN A 853 -14.48 -2.77 -5.83
N ASP A 854 -14.13 -3.76 -5.01
CA ASP A 854 -12.82 -3.80 -4.35
C ASP A 854 -11.69 -3.84 -5.37
N ILE A 855 -11.84 -4.66 -6.42
CA ILE A 855 -10.83 -4.79 -7.49
C ILE A 855 -10.63 -3.45 -8.23
N THR A 856 -11.71 -2.71 -8.50
CA THR A 856 -11.62 -1.42 -9.21
C THR A 856 -11.02 -0.29 -8.36
N LYS A 857 -11.01 -0.43 -7.04
CA LYS A 857 -10.56 0.60 -6.09
C LYS A 857 -9.16 0.34 -5.51
N LEU A 858 -8.46 -0.71 -5.96
CA LEU A 858 -7.11 -1.02 -5.47
C LEU A 858 -6.14 0.15 -5.70
N ASP A 859 -5.36 0.46 -4.68
CA ASP A 859 -4.25 1.40 -4.78
C ASP A 859 -3.11 0.82 -5.63
N ASN A 860 -2.24 1.68 -6.17
CA ASN A 860 -1.05 1.24 -6.89
C ASN A 860 -0.17 0.37 -5.98
N ARG A 861 0.48 -0.63 -6.57
CA ARG A 861 1.30 -1.65 -5.88
C ARG A 861 0.53 -2.57 -4.93
N ASN A 862 -0.80 -2.50 -4.89
CA ASN A 862 -1.65 -3.44 -4.17
C ASN A 862 -2.37 -4.34 -5.16
N ALA A 863 -2.43 -5.61 -4.85
CA ALA A 863 -3.09 -6.63 -5.65
C ALA A 863 -3.91 -7.57 -4.77
N TYR A 864 -4.92 -8.20 -5.35
CA TYR A 864 -5.53 -9.38 -4.79
C TYR A 864 -4.90 -10.64 -5.36
N ILE A 865 -4.59 -11.57 -4.49
CA ILE A 865 -3.95 -12.83 -4.82
C ILE A 865 -4.95 -13.97 -4.66
N SER A 866 -5.08 -14.76 -5.73
CA SER A 866 -5.68 -16.10 -5.70
C SER A 866 -4.58 -17.07 -6.07
N MET A 867 -4.18 -17.95 -5.15
CA MET A 867 -3.02 -18.81 -5.36
C MET A 867 -3.22 -20.21 -4.80
N LEU A 868 -2.31 -21.09 -5.18
CA LEU A 868 -2.17 -22.40 -4.60
C LEU A 868 -1.09 -22.37 -3.50
N VAL A 869 -1.34 -23.12 -2.44
CA VAL A 869 -0.37 -23.43 -1.39
C VAL A 869 -0.34 -24.94 -1.26
N ASN A 870 0.81 -25.55 -1.49
CA ASN A 870 0.99 -27.01 -1.51
C ASN A 870 0.00 -27.73 -2.48
N GLY A 871 -0.27 -27.08 -3.62
CA GLY A 871 -1.16 -27.59 -4.64
C GLY A 871 -2.66 -27.44 -4.37
N GLN A 872 -3.04 -26.83 -3.25
CA GLN A 872 -4.43 -26.59 -2.84
C GLN A 872 -4.79 -25.11 -2.99
N PRO A 873 -5.99 -24.77 -3.49
CA PRO A 873 -6.43 -23.39 -3.57
C PRO A 873 -6.70 -22.84 -2.17
N VAL A 874 -6.21 -21.63 -1.90
CA VAL A 874 -6.45 -20.92 -0.64
C VAL A 874 -7.41 -19.76 -0.84
N LYS A 875 -8.00 -19.24 0.26
CA LYS A 875 -8.86 -18.06 0.19
C LYS A 875 -8.07 -16.87 -0.34
N PRO A 876 -8.63 -16.06 -1.23
CA PRO A 876 -7.98 -14.85 -1.72
C PRO A 876 -7.65 -13.87 -0.59
N PHE A 877 -6.54 -13.16 -0.74
CA PHE A 877 -6.07 -12.15 0.19
C PHE A 877 -5.41 -10.98 -0.54
N ASN A 878 -5.20 -9.87 0.15
CA ASN A 878 -4.52 -8.71 -0.42
C ASN A 878 -3.00 -8.84 -0.28
N LEU A 879 -2.27 -8.25 -1.23
CA LEU A 879 -0.82 -8.20 -1.29
C LEU A 879 -0.36 -6.78 -1.63
N ARG A 880 0.59 -6.28 -0.87
CA ARG A 880 1.41 -5.14 -1.28
C ARG A 880 2.71 -5.68 -1.87
N THR A 881 3.02 -5.32 -3.12
CA THR A 881 4.26 -5.78 -3.77
C THR A 881 5.48 -5.19 -3.10
N MET A 882 6.60 -5.94 -3.14
CA MET A 882 7.90 -5.47 -2.66
C MET A 882 8.33 -4.22 -3.43
N ASP A 883 9.06 -3.34 -2.76
CA ASP A 883 9.69 -2.22 -3.42
C ASP A 883 10.75 -2.69 -4.43
N ALA A 884 10.95 -1.90 -5.49
CA ALA A 884 11.96 -2.22 -6.49
C ALA A 884 13.37 -2.13 -5.88
N GLU A 885 14.14 -3.20 -5.96
CA GLU A 885 15.54 -3.19 -5.54
C GLU A 885 16.36 -2.26 -6.43
N LYS A 886 17.29 -1.53 -5.85
CA LYS A 886 18.26 -0.73 -6.59
C LYS A 886 19.30 -1.66 -7.20
N GLY A 887 19.51 -1.56 -8.52
CA GLY A 887 20.57 -2.27 -9.24
C GLY A 887 21.79 -1.40 -9.49
N ASN A 888 22.86 -2.02 -9.97
CA ASN A 888 24.06 -1.32 -10.44
C ASN A 888 23.95 -1.01 -11.95
N MET A 889 23.64 0.23 -12.30
CA MET A 889 23.47 0.64 -13.70
C MET A 889 24.78 0.64 -14.49
N ASP A 890 25.94 0.73 -13.82
CA ASP A 890 27.25 0.81 -14.48
C ASP A 890 27.64 -0.49 -15.23
N ILE A 891 27.06 -1.63 -14.85
CA ILE A 891 27.34 -2.92 -15.49
C ILE A 891 26.49 -3.19 -16.72
N VAL A 892 25.41 -2.44 -16.92
CA VAL A 892 24.38 -2.75 -17.93
C VAL A 892 24.94 -2.76 -19.35
N ASP A 893 25.66 -1.73 -19.75
CA ASP A 893 26.19 -1.63 -21.10
C ASP A 893 27.34 -2.64 -21.35
N ASN A 894 28.14 -2.94 -20.33
CA ASN A 894 29.15 -3.97 -20.41
C ASN A 894 28.55 -5.37 -20.62
N LEU A 895 27.43 -5.67 -19.94
CA LEU A 895 26.71 -6.94 -20.12
C LEU A 895 26.11 -7.08 -21.52
N LYS A 896 25.53 -6.00 -22.06
CA LYS A 896 25.03 -5.98 -23.44
C LYS A 896 26.16 -6.23 -24.43
N GLU A 897 27.27 -5.50 -24.30
CA GLU A 897 28.41 -5.62 -25.18
C GLU A 897 29.02 -7.03 -25.13
N LEU A 898 29.18 -7.59 -23.92
CA LEU A 898 29.65 -8.97 -23.74
C LEU A 898 28.74 -9.96 -24.48
N SER A 899 27.42 -9.80 -24.38
CA SER A 899 26.44 -10.65 -25.06
C SER A 899 26.53 -10.49 -26.59
N TYR A 900 26.69 -9.27 -27.09
CA TYR A 900 26.83 -9.02 -28.53
C TYR A 900 28.12 -9.62 -29.09
N VAL A 901 29.25 -9.53 -28.38
CA VAL A 901 30.52 -10.14 -28.79
C VAL A 901 30.40 -11.66 -28.78
N LYS A 902 29.76 -12.25 -27.78
CA LYS A 902 29.65 -13.70 -27.60
C LYS A 902 28.69 -14.37 -28.59
N TYR A 903 27.58 -13.73 -28.90
CA TYR A 903 26.47 -14.33 -29.66
C TYR A 903 26.19 -13.64 -30.98
N GLY A 904 26.56 -12.40 -31.19
CA GLY A 904 26.33 -11.67 -32.43
C GLY A 904 27.50 -11.87 -33.44
N ARG A 905 27.15 -11.94 -34.72
CA ARG A 905 28.12 -12.01 -35.84
C ARG A 905 28.33 -10.64 -36.45
N ASP A 906 29.49 -10.43 -37.07
CA ASP A 906 29.72 -9.19 -37.80
C ASP A 906 28.68 -9.00 -38.91
N ARG A 907 28.13 -7.79 -39.00
CA ARG A 907 27.07 -7.48 -39.97
C ARG A 907 27.53 -7.68 -41.41
N GLY A 908 28.77 -7.28 -41.74
CA GLY A 908 29.29 -7.39 -43.10
C GLY A 908 29.42 -8.85 -43.53
N GLU A 909 29.87 -9.73 -42.64
CA GLU A 909 29.92 -11.17 -42.90
C GLU A 909 28.55 -11.77 -43.13
N VAL A 910 27.57 -11.41 -42.28
CA VAL A 910 26.20 -11.91 -42.40
C VAL A 910 25.55 -11.42 -43.68
N GLU A 911 25.69 -10.16 -44.03
CA GLU A 911 25.14 -9.60 -45.27
C GLU A 911 25.80 -10.24 -46.50
N ALA A 912 27.12 -10.46 -46.47
CA ALA A 912 27.85 -11.14 -47.57
C ALA A 912 27.34 -12.59 -47.74
N GLU A 913 27.10 -13.32 -46.66
CA GLU A 913 26.54 -14.68 -46.70
C GLU A 913 25.13 -14.68 -47.33
N ILE A 914 24.27 -13.78 -46.90
CA ILE A 914 22.91 -13.65 -47.42
C ILE A 914 22.93 -13.28 -48.89
N MET A 915 23.74 -12.28 -49.27
CA MET A 915 23.88 -11.85 -50.69
C MET A 915 24.49 -12.94 -51.60
N GLY A 916 25.43 -13.74 -51.07
CA GLY A 916 25.95 -14.89 -51.76
C GLY A 916 24.88 -15.89 -52.14
N ARG A 917 23.89 -16.13 -51.27
CA ARG A 917 22.75 -16.99 -51.55
C ARG A 917 21.76 -16.37 -52.56
N TYR A 918 21.63 -15.02 -52.58
CA TYR A 918 20.86 -14.32 -53.62
C TYR A 918 21.52 -14.41 -55.01
N LYS A 919 22.84 -14.16 -55.10
CA LYS A 919 23.56 -14.20 -56.39
C LYS A 919 23.62 -15.56 -57.02
N SER A 920 23.47 -16.65 -56.30
CA SER A 920 23.28 -17.95 -56.87
C SER A 920 21.88 -18.12 -57.51
N MET A 921 21.09 -17.06 -57.62
CA MET A 921 19.82 -16.98 -58.34
C MET A 921 19.97 -16.36 -59.73
N GLU A 922 21.10 -15.68 -60.04
CA GLU A 922 21.44 -15.21 -61.38
C GLU A 922 22.24 -16.31 -62.15
#